data_4068e8f2e636509689a07f33a950b380
#
_entry.id   4068e8f2e636509689a07f33a950b380
#
_cell.length_a   1.000
_cell.length_b   1.000
_cell.length_c   1.000
_cell.angle_alpha   90.00
_cell.angle_beta   90.00
_cell.angle_gamma   90.00
#
_symmetry.space_group_name_H-M   'P 1'
#
loop_
_entity.id
_entity.type
_entity.pdbx_description
1 polymer ?
#
loop_
_entity_poly.entity_id
_entity_poly.type
_entity_poly.pdbx_seq_one_letter_code
_entity_poly.pdbx_strand_id
1 'polypeptide(L)'
;MMDSLQLLLWAIVFYVAGGCASLLLRHAERIAIYAAGVSAMIGGILGIAAAWPVVMGGDAVVFATQGLFPFAAFSVRLDGLAAFMVLVISLLVVVCSLYSLSYVQEYRGRGAWGLGFFMNLFIASMVGLVVMDNAFYFIILFEMMSLASWFLVIAEQDDESVSAGLLYFFIAHAGSVLIMMAFFLLWRESGSLDFASFRTLQLSPGTASVVFLLAFLGFGAKAGMLPLHSWLPRAHPAAPSHASALMSGVMVKIGIFGIIKVGIDLLATQLWWGIVVLAFGAVSAVLGVLYALAEHDIKRLLAWHTVENIGIILMGVGVGMVGIATGHAVLATLGILGALYHLVNHAVFKGLLFLGAGAIIFRVHTRDMEKMGGLGKLMPLTGMAFLVGCMAISALPPLNGFISEWYTYQSLFTMSRDGSFIMKLSGPIAMVMLAITGALAAMCFVKVYGISFCGGARSEKAAEAREVPWPMTSAMLLLALLCVVLGVGAAWIAPVIANIASGLVQAPDVAVSQGALLVPGVAHQAMLSPAVMFILLLTLPLIPLMIYLSNRRGQQSFRRRGEPWACGYAWEEAMSASAGSFTQPLRVMFSSLYKLRRQLDPSVGLGRALEKTTAGATRVEPFWDEKIIYPLVRLTQSMGGGIQRLQGGDFRLYCLYVVAALVVLLVITAV
;
A
#
# COMPACT_ATOMS: atom_id res chain seq x y z
N MET A 1 29.35 16.22 2.31
CA MET A 1 27.94 15.81 2.25
C MET A 1 27.90 14.29 2.32
N MET A 2 26.95 13.72 3.09
CA MET A 2 26.77 12.27 3.09
C MET A 2 26.23 11.82 1.72
N ASP A 3 26.74 10.70 1.19
CA ASP A 3 26.27 10.11 -0.04
C ASP A 3 24.85 9.52 0.12
N SER A 4 24.07 9.42 -0.96
CA SER A 4 22.72 8.88 -0.97
C SER A 4 22.63 7.48 -0.33
N LEU A 5 23.62 6.61 -0.54
CA LEU A 5 23.67 5.30 0.08
C LEU A 5 23.94 5.34 1.58
N GLN A 6 24.76 6.28 2.06
CA GLN A 6 24.98 6.47 3.49
C GLN A 6 23.70 6.94 4.19
N LEU A 7 22.97 7.90 3.58
CA LEU A 7 21.68 8.35 4.09
C LEU A 7 20.65 7.22 4.12
N LEU A 8 20.61 6.39 3.10
CA LEU A 8 19.73 5.23 3.02
C LEU A 8 20.07 4.19 4.10
N LEU A 9 21.37 3.91 4.30
CA LEU A 9 21.83 3.03 5.37
C LEU A 9 21.39 3.53 6.75
N TRP A 10 21.59 4.84 7.01
CA TRP A 10 21.13 5.44 8.27
C TRP A 10 19.61 5.37 8.42
N ALA A 11 18.83 5.55 7.33
CA ALA A 11 17.38 5.38 7.37
C ALA A 11 17.01 3.98 7.84
N ILE A 12 17.63 2.93 7.29
CA ILE A 12 17.41 1.53 7.70
C ILE A 12 17.85 1.32 9.15
N VAL A 13 18.99 1.87 9.56
CA VAL A 13 19.47 1.79 10.95
C VAL A 13 18.44 2.40 11.91
N PHE A 14 17.86 3.56 11.60
CA PHE A 14 16.83 4.17 12.43
C PHE A 14 15.57 3.32 12.51
N TYR A 15 15.11 2.70 11.42
CA TYR A 15 13.97 1.78 11.46
C TYR A 15 14.26 0.56 12.35
N VAL A 16 15.40 -0.08 12.17
CA VAL A 16 15.80 -1.24 12.99
C VAL A 16 15.94 -0.83 14.46
N ALA A 17 16.62 0.27 14.75
CA ALA A 17 16.79 0.79 16.10
C ALA A 17 15.45 1.13 16.77
N GLY A 18 14.53 1.77 16.04
CA GLY A 18 13.18 2.08 16.52
C GLY A 18 12.37 0.82 16.86
N GLY A 19 12.45 -0.19 16.01
CA GLY A 19 11.83 -1.50 16.26
C GLY A 19 12.41 -2.18 17.50
N CYS A 20 13.74 -2.30 17.60
CA CYS A 20 14.41 -2.86 18.75
C CYS A 20 14.11 -2.08 20.04
N ALA A 21 14.13 -0.74 20.00
CA ALA A 21 13.77 0.09 21.14
C ALA A 21 12.33 -0.16 21.59
N SER A 22 11.39 -0.36 20.66
CA SER A 22 10.00 -0.69 20.99
C SER A 22 9.90 -2.01 21.77
N LEU A 23 10.67 -3.04 21.39
CA LEU A 23 10.73 -4.33 22.11
C LEU A 23 11.36 -4.20 23.49
N LEU A 24 12.49 -3.50 23.59
CA LEU A 24 13.23 -3.32 24.84
C LEU A 24 12.42 -2.52 25.87
N LEU A 25 11.64 -1.54 25.40
CA LEU A 25 10.81 -0.67 26.23
C LEU A 25 9.38 -1.21 26.43
N ARG A 26 9.15 -2.51 26.24
CA ARG A 26 7.82 -3.15 26.34
C ARG A 26 7.08 -2.88 27.67
N HIS A 27 7.81 -2.67 28.76
CA HIS A 27 7.23 -2.35 30.07
C HIS A 27 6.88 -0.86 30.23
N ALA A 28 7.41 0.01 29.35
CA ALA A 28 7.15 1.44 29.29
C ALA A 28 6.49 1.81 27.94
N GLU A 29 5.33 1.23 27.66
CA GLU A 29 4.67 1.28 26.34
C GLU A 29 4.54 2.68 25.75
N ARG A 30 4.30 3.71 26.58
CA ARG A 30 4.24 5.09 26.11
C ARG A 30 5.57 5.54 25.48
N ILE A 31 6.69 5.21 26.10
CA ILE A 31 8.02 5.53 25.59
C ILE A 31 8.33 4.68 24.36
N ALA A 32 7.93 3.40 24.35
CA ALA A 32 8.07 2.51 23.20
C ALA A 32 7.35 3.05 21.95
N ILE A 33 6.12 3.56 22.10
CA ILE A 33 5.36 4.19 20.99
C ILE A 33 6.10 5.41 20.43
N TYR A 34 6.57 6.31 21.29
CA TYR A 34 7.33 7.49 20.85
C TYR A 34 8.67 7.11 20.22
N ALA A 35 9.40 6.17 20.80
CA ALA A 35 10.68 5.70 20.26
C ALA A 35 10.51 5.10 18.86
N ALA A 36 9.52 4.22 18.67
CA ALA A 36 9.21 3.62 17.38
C ALA A 36 8.77 4.66 16.34
N GLY A 37 7.83 5.55 16.70
CA GLY A 37 7.28 6.55 15.78
C GLY A 37 8.31 7.62 15.38
N VAL A 38 9.08 8.17 16.35
CA VAL A 38 10.09 9.19 16.06
C VAL A 38 11.25 8.61 15.25
N SER A 39 11.72 7.41 15.58
CA SER A 39 12.75 6.71 14.80
C SER A 39 12.29 6.48 13.35
N ALA A 40 11.06 6.00 13.15
CA ALA A 40 10.50 5.81 11.81
C ALA A 40 10.39 7.14 11.04
N MET A 41 10.00 8.22 11.71
CA MET A 41 9.91 9.55 11.10
C MET A 41 11.30 10.07 10.68
N ILE A 42 12.33 9.93 11.53
CA ILE A 42 13.71 10.29 11.18
C ILE A 42 14.20 9.44 10.00
N GLY A 43 14.00 8.13 10.04
CA GLY A 43 14.33 7.23 8.94
C GLY A 43 13.64 7.62 7.63
N GLY A 44 12.36 8.04 7.69
CA GLY A 44 11.62 8.54 6.53
C GLY A 44 12.22 9.84 5.97
N ILE A 45 12.59 10.79 6.81
CA ILE A 45 13.24 12.04 6.37
C ILE A 45 14.59 11.73 5.70
N LEU A 46 15.39 10.82 6.27
CA LEU A 46 16.66 10.39 5.69
C LEU A 46 16.45 9.66 4.35
N GLY A 47 15.39 8.84 4.24
CA GLY A 47 15.01 8.17 2.99
C GLY A 47 14.63 9.17 1.89
N ILE A 48 13.88 10.22 2.22
CA ILE A 48 13.57 11.31 1.28
C ILE A 48 14.86 11.99 0.83
N ALA A 49 15.75 12.35 1.77
CA ALA A 49 17.02 12.99 1.47
C ALA A 49 17.95 12.13 0.61
N ALA A 50 17.94 10.79 0.82
CA ALA A 50 18.70 9.83 0.03
C ALA A 50 18.20 9.72 -1.41
N ALA A 51 16.87 9.69 -1.59
CA ALA A 51 16.25 9.50 -2.89
C ALA A 51 16.24 10.76 -3.77
N TRP A 52 16.15 11.94 -3.13
CA TRP A 52 15.92 13.22 -3.80
C TRP A 52 16.91 13.53 -4.93
N PRO A 53 18.26 13.39 -4.76
CA PRO A 53 19.21 13.71 -5.84
C PRO A 53 18.99 12.87 -7.08
N VAL A 54 18.73 11.56 -6.91
CA VAL A 54 18.53 10.63 -8.02
C VAL A 54 17.18 10.88 -8.72
N VAL A 55 16.12 11.16 -7.98
CA VAL A 55 14.80 11.53 -8.53
C VAL A 55 14.89 12.81 -9.36
N MET A 56 15.73 13.76 -8.97
CA MET A 56 15.94 15.02 -9.69
C MET A 56 16.91 14.91 -10.88
N GLY A 57 17.25 13.69 -11.31
CA GLY A 57 18.04 13.41 -12.51
C GLY A 57 19.51 13.14 -12.24
N GLY A 58 19.90 12.89 -10.99
CA GLY A 58 21.24 12.40 -10.65
C GLY A 58 21.49 10.97 -11.11
N ASP A 59 22.75 10.59 -11.22
CA ASP A 59 23.17 9.26 -11.63
C ASP A 59 22.72 8.18 -10.64
N ALA A 60 22.51 6.97 -11.16
CA ALA A 60 22.23 5.81 -10.33
C ALA A 60 23.45 5.46 -9.46
N VAL A 61 23.20 5.22 -8.17
CA VAL A 61 24.25 4.82 -7.22
C VAL A 61 24.19 3.33 -7.00
N VAL A 62 25.33 2.65 -7.20
CA VAL A 62 25.45 1.20 -7.11
C VAL A 62 26.51 0.84 -6.08
N PHE A 63 26.19 -0.14 -5.23
CA PHE A 63 27.14 -0.73 -4.28
C PHE A 63 27.02 -2.25 -4.36
N ALA A 64 28.16 -2.93 -4.46
CA ALA A 64 28.24 -4.39 -4.44
C ALA A 64 29.41 -4.84 -3.57
N THR A 65 29.19 -5.90 -2.80
CA THR A 65 30.20 -6.54 -1.96
C THR A 65 29.95 -8.04 -1.88
N GLN A 66 30.93 -8.79 -1.40
CA GLN A 66 30.69 -10.19 -1.06
C GLN A 66 29.60 -10.27 0.01
N GLY A 67 28.55 -11.06 -0.27
CA GLY A 67 27.46 -11.26 0.65
C GLY A 67 27.85 -12.13 1.85
N LEU A 68 26.93 -12.21 2.82
CA LEU A 68 27.05 -13.15 3.96
C LEU A 68 27.07 -14.62 3.50
N PHE A 69 26.50 -14.89 2.34
CA PHE A 69 26.41 -16.23 1.75
C PHE A 69 27.32 -16.32 0.52
N PRO A 70 28.13 -17.40 0.40
CA PRO A 70 29.11 -17.53 -0.71
C PRO A 70 28.48 -17.55 -2.11
N PHE A 71 27.20 -17.89 -2.22
CA PHE A 71 26.47 -18.00 -3.48
C PHE A 71 25.68 -16.74 -3.87
N ALA A 72 25.67 -15.70 -3.02
CA ALA A 72 24.89 -14.47 -3.27
C ALA A 72 25.70 -13.23 -2.89
N ALA A 73 26.07 -12.44 -3.89
CA ALA A 73 26.64 -11.13 -3.67
C ALA A 73 25.60 -10.18 -3.09
N PHE A 74 26.00 -9.32 -2.16
CA PHE A 74 25.13 -8.26 -1.66
C PHE A 74 25.26 -7.04 -2.57
N SER A 75 24.25 -6.81 -3.40
CA SER A 75 24.23 -5.70 -4.35
C SER A 75 23.00 -4.81 -4.14
N VAL A 76 23.23 -3.50 -4.12
CA VAL A 76 22.26 -2.44 -3.96
C VAL A 76 22.37 -1.47 -5.12
N ARG A 77 21.24 -1.09 -5.70
CA ARG A 77 21.13 -0.14 -6.79
C ARG A 77 20.02 0.86 -6.53
N LEU A 78 20.40 2.12 -6.40
CA LEU A 78 19.47 3.24 -6.29
C LEU A 78 19.39 3.94 -7.66
N ASP A 79 18.62 3.37 -8.58
CA ASP A 79 18.28 3.97 -9.88
C ASP A 79 17.03 4.85 -9.78
N GLY A 80 16.61 5.48 -10.88
CA GLY A 80 15.49 6.40 -10.91
C GLY A 80 14.18 5.78 -10.38
N LEU A 81 13.88 4.51 -10.74
CA LEU A 81 12.68 3.82 -10.27
C LEU A 81 12.77 3.46 -8.78
N ALA A 82 13.91 2.94 -8.34
CA ALA A 82 14.15 2.61 -6.94
C ALA A 82 14.09 3.87 -6.06
N ALA A 83 14.75 4.96 -6.49
CA ALA A 83 14.73 6.24 -5.78
C ALA A 83 13.31 6.83 -5.71
N PHE A 84 12.53 6.74 -6.79
CA PHE A 84 11.13 7.13 -6.79
C PHE A 84 10.31 6.32 -5.76
N MET A 85 10.51 5.02 -5.70
CA MET A 85 9.83 4.16 -4.72
C MET A 85 10.25 4.48 -3.28
N VAL A 86 11.55 4.68 -3.02
CA VAL A 86 12.06 5.11 -1.70
C VAL A 86 11.44 6.43 -1.29
N LEU A 87 11.34 7.40 -2.21
CA LEU A 87 10.71 8.70 -1.96
C LEU A 87 9.23 8.55 -1.55
N VAL A 88 8.44 7.76 -2.30
CA VAL A 88 7.01 7.54 -2.04
C VAL A 88 6.80 6.80 -0.72
N ILE A 89 7.58 5.75 -0.44
CA ILE A 89 7.53 5.02 0.83
C ILE A 89 7.85 5.96 1.98
N SER A 90 8.97 6.67 1.91
CA SER A 90 9.48 7.52 2.98
C SER A 90 8.55 8.70 3.28
N LEU A 91 7.94 9.28 2.26
CA LEU A 91 6.92 10.34 2.41
C LEU A 91 5.74 9.87 3.26
N LEU A 92 5.17 8.70 2.94
CA LEU A 92 4.07 8.13 3.70
C LEU A 92 4.50 7.70 5.11
N VAL A 93 5.71 7.17 5.24
CA VAL A 93 6.27 6.77 6.55
C VAL A 93 6.34 7.95 7.49
N VAL A 94 6.84 9.12 7.07
CA VAL A 94 6.89 10.33 7.90
C VAL A 94 5.50 10.69 8.42
N VAL A 95 4.50 10.70 7.54
CA VAL A 95 3.13 11.10 7.90
C VAL A 95 2.42 10.06 8.77
N CYS A 96 2.53 8.77 8.42
CA CYS A 96 1.93 7.69 9.21
C CYS A 96 2.60 7.56 10.59
N SER A 97 3.90 7.84 10.69
CA SER A 97 4.61 7.83 11.97
C SER A 97 4.18 8.99 12.86
N LEU A 98 4.01 10.19 12.29
CA LEU A 98 3.45 11.34 13.03
C LEU A 98 2.03 11.03 13.56
N TYR A 99 1.17 10.45 12.72
CA TYR A 99 -0.17 10.02 13.10
C TYR A 99 -0.15 8.99 14.23
N SER A 100 0.77 8.03 14.16
CA SER A 100 0.89 6.92 15.10
C SER A 100 1.18 7.35 16.54
N LEU A 101 1.87 8.50 16.74
CA LEU A 101 2.22 9.00 18.08
C LEU A 101 1.01 9.16 19.00
N SER A 102 -0.15 9.47 18.43
CA SER A 102 -1.41 9.59 19.19
C SER A 102 -2.34 8.40 18.96
N TYR A 103 -2.43 7.89 17.74
CA TYR A 103 -3.34 6.79 17.40
C TYR A 103 -3.01 5.50 18.14
N VAL A 104 -1.73 5.12 18.21
CA VAL A 104 -1.28 3.87 18.84
C VAL A 104 -1.45 3.90 20.37
N GLN A 105 -1.68 5.07 20.98
CA GLN A 105 -1.94 5.15 22.44
C GLN A 105 -3.19 4.36 22.87
N GLU A 106 -4.16 4.12 21.97
CA GLU A 106 -5.33 3.26 22.25
C GLU A 106 -4.98 1.78 22.41
N TYR A 107 -3.84 1.36 21.88
CA TYR A 107 -3.34 -0.02 21.99
C TYR A 107 -2.50 -0.28 23.25
N ARG A 108 -2.37 0.70 24.16
CA ARG A 108 -1.66 0.52 25.42
C ARG A 108 -2.35 -0.56 26.27
N GLY A 109 -1.54 -1.44 26.85
CA GLY A 109 -2.03 -2.63 27.56
C GLY A 109 -2.47 -3.78 26.65
N ARG A 110 -2.41 -3.61 25.33
CA ARG A 110 -2.75 -4.63 24.33
C ARG A 110 -1.59 -4.91 23.36
N GLY A 111 -0.34 -4.69 23.78
CA GLY A 111 0.85 -4.97 22.98
C GLY A 111 1.25 -3.86 22.00
N ALA A 112 1.04 -2.60 22.36
CA ALA A 112 1.45 -1.45 21.54
C ALA A 112 2.94 -1.47 21.13
N TRP A 113 3.80 -2.05 21.95
CA TRP A 113 5.22 -2.28 21.65
C TRP A 113 5.44 -3.21 20.45
N GLY A 114 4.59 -4.23 20.31
CA GLY A 114 4.62 -5.15 19.16
C GLY A 114 4.26 -4.44 17.85
N LEU A 115 3.25 -3.55 17.88
CA LEU A 115 2.91 -2.72 16.74
C LEU A 115 4.09 -1.84 16.30
N GLY A 116 4.81 -1.23 17.25
CA GLY A 116 5.98 -0.41 16.96
C GLY A 116 7.11 -1.22 16.32
N PHE A 117 7.37 -2.44 16.80
CA PHE A 117 8.38 -3.33 16.25
C PHE A 117 8.04 -3.76 14.83
N PHE A 118 6.86 -4.37 14.62
CA PHE A 118 6.47 -4.89 13.30
C PHE A 118 6.28 -3.78 12.26
N MET A 119 5.85 -2.59 12.68
CA MET A 119 5.76 -1.44 11.80
C MET A 119 7.13 -1.00 11.29
N ASN A 120 8.13 -0.87 12.16
CA ASN A 120 9.48 -0.50 11.77
C ASN A 120 10.15 -1.59 10.90
N LEU A 121 9.95 -2.86 11.23
CA LEU A 121 10.43 -3.99 10.43
C LEU A 121 9.78 -4.00 9.04
N PHE A 122 8.50 -3.74 8.96
CA PHE A 122 7.74 -3.60 7.71
C PHE A 122 8.29 -2.48 6.83
N ILE A 123 8.55 -1.32 7.42
CA ILE A 123 9.12 -0.16 6.70
C ILE A 123 10.54 -0.46 6.22
N ALA A 124 11.41 -0.98 7.09
CA ALA A 124 12.78 -1.33 6.76
C ALA A 124 12.86 -2.33 5.61
N SER A 125 11.99 -3.35 5.62
CA SER A 125 11.92 -4.36 4.57
C SER A 125 11.46 -3.77 3.23
N MET A 126 10.47 -2.86 3.21
CA MET A 126 10.03 -2.20 1.98
C MET A 126 11.12 -1.32 1.36
N VAL A 127 11.78 -0.48 2.19
CA VAL A 127 12.85 0.41 1.71
C VAL A 127 14.06 -0.40 1.24
N GLY A 128 14.45 -1.43 1.98
CA GLY A 128 15.55 -2.32 1.59
C GLY A 128 15.25 -3.06 0.29
N LEU A 129 14.03 -3.59 0.13
CA LEU A 129 13.64 -4.40 -1.02
C LEU A 129 13.73 -3.64 -2.35
N VAL A 130 13.25 -2.40 -2.41
CA VAL A 130 13.20 -1.64 -3.67
C VAL A 130 14.58 -1.25 -4.20
N VAL A 131 15.60 -1.28 -3.37
CA VAL A 131 17.00 -0.99 -3.75
C VAL A 131 17.86 -2.25 -3.93
N MET A 132 17.35 -3.45 -3.63
CA MET A 132 18.10 -4.69 -3.85
C MET A 132 18.27 -4.96 -5.33
N ASP A 133 19.49 -5.27 -5.74
CA ASP A 133 19.88 -5.67 -7.11
C ASP A 133 20.32 -7.15 -7.20
N ASN A 134 19.87 -7.96 -6.24
CA ASN A 134 20.11 -9.41 -6.16
C ASN A 134 18.83 -10.15 -5.77
N ALA A 135 18.49 -11.20 -6.50
CA ALA A 135 17.25 -11.97 -6.34
C ALA A 135 17.10 -12.63 -4.95
N PHE A 136 18.19 -13.12 -4.37
CA PHE A 136 18.16 -13.80 -3.08
C PHE A 136 17.76 -12.84 -1.94
N TYR A 137 18.46 -11.71 -1.83
CA TYR A 137 18.15 -10.71 -0.80
C TYR A 137 16.80 -10.01 -1.07
N PHE A 138 16.44 -9.84 -2.33
CA PHE A 138 15.13 -9.33 -2.72
C PHE A 138 14.00 -10.21 -2.15
N ILE A 139 14.09 -11.54 -2.32
CA ILE A 139 13.08 -12.47 -1.80
C ILE A 139 13.06 -12.47 -0.27
N ILE A 140 14.22 -12.45 0.40
CA ILE A 140 14.27 -12.38 1.87
C ILE A 140 13.52 -11.14 2.38
N LEU A 141 13.78 -9.97 1.80
CA LEU A 141 13.12 -8.73 2.20
C LEU A 141 11.63 -8.71 1.83
N PHE A 142 11.26 -9.35 0.71
CA PHE A 142 9.87 -9.52 0.30
C PHE A 142 9.07 -10.39 1.29
N GLU A 143 9.67 -11.49 1.75
CA GLU A 143 9.07 -12.35 2.77
C GLU A 143 9.02 -11.66 4.15
N MET A 144 10.09 -10.96 4.53
CA MET A 144 10.12 -10.20 5.79
C MET A 144 9.05 -9.11 5.81
N MET A 145 8.84 -8.40 4.68
CA MET A 145 7.75 -7.44 4.51
C MET A 145 6.37 -8.12 4.66
N SER A 146 6.20 -9.30 4.06
CA SER A 146 4.95 -10.06 4.13
C SER A 146 4.64 -10.53 5.53
N LEU A 147 5.65 -11.05 6.24
CA LEU A 147 5.52 -11.52 7.60
C LEU A 147 5.25 -10.36 8.58
N ALA A 148 6.01 -9.26 8.48
CA ALA A 148 5.81 -8.10 9.33
C ALA A 148 4.40 -7.51 9.17
N SER A 149 3.92 -7.38 7.92
CA SER A 149 2.56 -6.90 7.65
C SER A 149 1.47 -7.88 8.09
N TRP A 150 1.73 -9.19 8.07
CA TRP A 150 0.82 -10.19 8.63
C TRP A 150 0.58 -9.98 10.12
N PHE A 151 1.65 -9.75 10.92
CA PHE A 151 1.51 -9.42 12.33
C PHE A 151 0.73 -8.12 12.57
N LEU A 152 0.84 -7.14 11.66
CA LEU A 152 0.03 -5.92 11.74
C LEU A 152 -1.45 -6.18 11.41
N VAL A 153 -1.76 -7.13 10.52
CA VAL A 153 -3.15 -7.50 10.19
C VAL A 153 -3.83 -8.19 11.37
N ILE A 154 -3.12 -9.09 12.06
CA ILE A 154 -3.67 -9.84 13.19
C ILE A 154 -3.54 -9.11 14.55
N ALA A 155 -3.27 -7.80 14.53
CA ALA A 155 -2.96 -7.04 15.76
C ALA A 155 -4.10 -7.03 16.79
N GLU A 156 -5.36 -7.09 16.36
CA GLU A 156 -6.53 -7.14 17.25
C GLU A 156 -6.76 -8.52 17.89
N GLN A 157 -6.17 -9.59 17.34
CA GLN A 157 -6.26 -10.98 17.84
C GLN A 157 -7.71 -11.53 17.95
N ASP A 158 -8.66 -10.93 17.25
CA ASP A 158 -10.01 -11.45 17.13
C ASP A 158 -10.15 -12.43 15.95
N ASP A 159 -11.24 -13.21 15.90
CA ASP A 159 -11.47 -14.23 14.88
C ASP A 159 -11.50 -13.63 13.46
N GLU A 160 -12.01 -12.38 13.31
CA GLU A 160 -12.05 -11.69 12.02
C GLU A 160 -10.63 -11.37 11.54
N SER A 161 -9.79 -10.80 12.41
CA SER A 161 -8.41 -10.40 12.07
C SER A 161 -7.51 -11.61 11.83
N VAL A 162 -7.63 -12.67 12.62
CA VAL A 162 -6.87 -13.91 12.43
C VAL A 162 -7.26 -14.59 11.12
N SER A 163 -8.55 -14.71 10.82
CA SER A 163 -9.03 -15.28 9.55
C SER A 163 -8.57 -14.45 8.34
N ALA A 164 -8.64 -13.11 8.43
CA ALA A 164 -8.16 -12.22 7.39
C ALA A 164 -6.63 -12.33 7.21
N GLY A 165 -5.88 -12.42 8.32
CA GLY A 165 -4.44 -12.62 8.34
C GLY A 165 -4.03 -13.95 7.70
N LEU A 166 -4.70 -15.04 8.01
CA LEU A 166 -4.43 -16.35 7.40
C LEU A 166 -4.63 -16.33 5.89
N LEU A 167 -5.75 -15.75 5.41
CA LEU A 167 -6.01 -15.62 3.98
C LEU A 167 -4.91 -14.78 3.30
N TYR A 168 -4.53 -13.66 3.91
CA TYR A 168 -3.43 -12.81 3.42
C TYR A 168 -2.12 -13.60 3.36
N PHE A 169 -1.77 -14.31 4.42
CA PHE A 169 -0.55 -15.12 4.52
C PHE A 169 -0.45 -16.12 3.37
N PHE A 170 -1.50 -16.91 3.14
CA PHE A 170 -1.48 -17.93 2.10
C PHE A 170 -1.37 -17.34 0.69
N ILE A 171 -2.14 -16.28 0.38
CA ILE A 171 -2.07 -15.64 -0.95
C ILE A 171 -0.71 -14.99 -1.17
N ALA A 172 -0.16 -14.31 -0.15
CA ALA A 172 1.15 -13.69 -0.22
C ALA A 172 2.26 -14.72 -0.49
N HIS A 173 2.29 -15.84 0.27
CA HIS A 173 3.30 -16.88 0.10
C HIS A 173 3.15 -17.66 -1.21
N ALA A 174 1.92 -17.93 -1.66
CA ALA A 174 1.71 -18.49 -2.99
C ALA A 174 2.26 -17.57 -4.09
N GLY A 175 2.06 -16.25 -3.94
CA GLY A 175 2.68 -15.25 -4.83
C GLY A 175 4.21 -15.27 -4.78
N SER A 176 4.79 -15.36 -3.58
CA SER A 176 6.24 -15.44 -3.39
C SER A 176 6.85 -16.68 -4.04
N VAL A 177 6.17 -17.82 -3.95
CA VAL A 177 6.63 -19.06 -4.64
C VAL A 177 6.69 -18.85 -6.15
N LEU A 178 5.69 -18.19 -6.75
CA LEU A 178 5.72 -17.88 -8.19
C LEU A 178 6.88 -16.95 -8.55
N ILE A 179 7.16 -15.94 -7.72
CA ILE A 179 8.31 -15.03 -7.90
C ILE A 179 9.63 -15.79 -7.78
N MET A 180 9.76 -16.67 -6.79
CA MET A 180 10.93 -17.54 -6.64
C MET A 180 11.15 -18.45 -7.85
N MET A 181 10.08 -19.03 -8.40
CA MET A 181 10.16 -19.84 -9.63
C MET A 181 10.63 -19.00 -10.82
N ALA A 182 10.15 -17.76 -10.96
CA ALA A 182 10.60 -16.84 -12.00
C ALA A 182 12.10 -16.55 -11.88
N PHE A 183 12.57 -16.20 -10.68
CA PHE A 183 14.00 -15.92 -10.45
C PHE A 183 14.86 -17.18 -10.52
N PHE A 184 14.34 -18.35 -10.16
CA PHE A 184 15.03 -19.61 -10.35
C PHE A 184 15.29 -19.92 -11.85
N LEU A 185 14.31 -19.66 -12.70
CA LEU A 185 14.50 -19.81 -14.16
C LEU A 185 15.56 -18.85 -14.69
N LEU A 186 15.57 -17.59 -14.22
CA LEU A 186 16.60 -16.61 -14.58
C LEU A 186 17.99 -17.02 -14.09
N TRP A 187 18.07 -17.50 -12.85
CA TRP A 187 19.32 -18.04 -12.28
C TRP A 187 19.84 -19.25 -13.06
N ARG A 188 18.97 -20.18 -13.45
CA ARG A 188 19.35 -21.36 -14.24
C ARG A 188 20.01 -20.98 -15.57
N GLU A 189 19.51 -19.94 -16.23
CA GLU A 189 20.03 -19.49 -17.53
C GLU A 189 21.26 -18.58 -17.38
N SER A 190 21.37 -17.80 -16.29
CA SER A 190 22.49 -16.85 -16.08
C SER A 190 23.65 -17.42 -15.28
N GLY A 191 23.40 -18.41 -14.41
CA GLY A 191 24.35 -18.87 -13.39
C GLY A 191 24.60 -17.89 -12.25
N SER A 192 23.88 -16.75 -12.19
CA SER A 192 24.02 -15.71 -11.18
C SER A 192 22.66 -15.33 -10.59
N LEU A 193 22.63 -14.81 -9.35
CA LEU A 193 21.45 -14.26 -8.70
C LEU A 193 21.35 -12.72 -8.82
N ASP A 194 22.35 -12.07 -9.43
CA ASP A 194 22.40 -10.63 -9.59
C ASP A 194 21.52 -10.16 -10.75
N PHE A 195 20.73 -9.13 -10.52
CA PHE A 195 19.88 -8.53 -11.56
C PHE A 195 20.69 -7.93 -12.70
N ALA A 196 21.93 -7.51 -12.44
CA ALA A 196 22.85 -7.08 -13.49
C ALA A 196 23.08 -8.18 -14.53
N SER A 197 23.22 -9.43 -14.10
CA SER A 197 23.36 -10.59 -14.99
C SER A 197 22.03 -10.90 -15.70
N PHE A 198 20.90 -10.72 -15.04
CA PHE A 198 19.58 -10.94 -15.67
C PHE A 198 19.30 -9.95 -16.79
N ARG A 199 19.71 -8.67 -16.66
CA ARG A 199 19.53 -7.65 -17.71
C ARG A 199 20.26 -7.95 -19.01
N THR A 200 21.31 -8.77 -18.97
CA THR A 200 22.12 -9.12 -20.14
C THR A 200 21.74 -10.46 -20.79
N LEU A 201 20.77 -11.17 -20.19
CA LEU A 201 20.31 -12.48 -20.66
C LEU A 201 19.57 -12.39 -22.00
N GLN A 202 19.94 -13.29 -22.92
CA GLN A 202 19.21 -13.52 -24.15
C GLN A 202 18.34 -14.78 -23.99
N LEU A 203 17.11 -14.61 -23.58
CA LEU A 203 16.17 -15.71 -23.38
C LEU A 203 15.38 -16.02 -24.65
N SER A 204 15.02 -17.30 -24.83
CA SER A 204 14.02 -17.63 -25.85
C SER A 204 12.68 -16.93 -25.53
N PRO A 205 11.87 -16.50 -26.53
CA PRO A 205 10.58 -15.85 -26.29
C PRO A 205 9.64 -16.66 -25.41
N GLY A 206 9.69 -17.99 -25.49
CA GLY A 206 8.89 -18.88 -24.66
C GLY A 206 9.32 -18.85 -23.19
N THR A 207 10.63 -19.00 -22.92
CA THR A 207 11.17 -18.94 -21.55
C THR A 207 10.92 -17.56 -20.93
N ALA A 208 11.18 -16.47 -21.65
CA ALA A 208 10.90 -15.12 -21.19
C ALA A 208 9.42 -14.93 -20.84
N SER A 209 8.50 -15.49 -21.64
CA SER A 209 7.06 -15.43 -21.38
C SER A 209 6.64 -16.22 -20.13
N VAL A 210 7.24 -17.38 -19.87
CA VAL A 210 6.99 -18.14 -18.64
C VAL A 210 7.48 -17.37 -17.43
N VAL A 211 8.70 -16.82 -17.46
CA VAL A 211 9.25 -15.99 -16.39
C VAL A 211 8.34 -14.78 -16.13
N PHE A 212 7.94 -14.07 -17.20
CA PHE A 212 7.03 -12.93 -17.07
C PHE A 212 5.69 -13.31 -16.44
N LEU A 213 5.04 -14.39 -16.88
CA LEU A 213 3.74 -14.82 -16.33
C LEU A 213 3.85 -15.22 -14.85
N LEU A 214 4.89 -15.95 -14.47
CA LEU A 214 5.13 -16.30 -13.06
C LEU A 214 5.33 -15.06 -12.21
N ALA A 215 6.15 -14.11 -12.66
CA ALA A 215 6.38 -12.85 -11.98
C ALA A 215 5.12 -11.99 -11.95
N PHE A 216 4.39 -11.86 -13.06
CA PHE A 216 3.16 -11.07 -13.16
C PHE A 216 2.08 -11.58 -12.20
N LEU A 217 1.87 -12.88 -12.13
CA LEU A 217 0.90 -13.47 -11.19
C LEU A 217 1.39 -13.34 -9.73
N GLY A 218 2.68 -13.60 -9.46
CA GLY A 218 3.24 -13.51 -8.13
C GLY A 218 3.22 -12.09 -7.56
N PHE A 219 3.71 -11.12 -8.31
CA PHE A 219 3.66 -9.71 -7.92
C PHE A 219 2.23 -9.14 -7.98
N GLY A 220 1.41 -9.62 -8.90
CA GLY A 220 0.01 -9.28 -9.00
C GLY A 220 -0.81 -9.73 -7.80
N ALA A 221 -0.50 -10.88 -7.20
CA ALA A 221 -1.07 -11.32 -5.93
C ALA A 221 -0.74 -10.33 -4.80
N LYS A 222 0.50 -9.83 -4.75
CA LYS A 222 0.90 -8.81 -3.76
C LYS A 222 0.25 -7.45 -4.03
N ALA A 223 0.11 -7.06 -5.29
CA ALA A 223 -0.59 -5.85 -5.70
C ALA A 223 -2.10 -5.90 -5.41
N GLY A 224 -2.67 -7.10 -5.30
CA GLY A 224 -4.10 -7.29 -5.08
C GLY A 224 -4.93 -7.07 -6.34
N MET A 225 -4.40 -7.40 -7.53
CA MET A 225 -5.18 -7.37 -8.76
C MET A 225 -6.18 -8.52 -8.85
N LEU A 226 -7.27 -8.35 -9.58
CA LEU A 226 -8.21 -9.43 -9.86
C LEU A 226 -7.54 -10.51 -10.74
N PRO A 227 -7.74 -11.81 -10.44
CA PRO A 227 -8.59 -12.41 -9.39
C PRO A 227 -7.89 -12.62 -8.03
N LEU A 228 -6.63 -12.22 -7.85
CA LEU A 228 -5.80 -12.50 -6.68
C LEU A 228 -5.99 -11.48 -5.52
N HIS A 229 -7.08 -10.72 -5.55
CA HIS A 229 -7.39 -9.56 -4.70
C HIS A 229 -8.03 -9.90 -3.35
N SER A 230 -8.54 -11.11 -3.15
CA SER A 230 -9.52 -11.44 -2.09
C SER A 230 -9.01 -11.23 -0.65
N TRP A 231 -7.69 -11.21 -0.45
CA TRP A 231 -7.06 -10.91 0.84
C TRP A 231 -7.20 -9.42 1.22
N LEU A 232 -7.16 -8.53 0.23
CA LEU A 232 -7.02 -7.09 0.43
C LEU A 232 -8.25 -6.46 1.12
N PRO A 233 -9.52 -6.73 0.69
CA PRO A 233 -10.71 -6.22 1.36
C PRO A 233 -10.96 -6.81 2.76
N ARG A 234 -10.22 -7.84 3.17
CA ARG A 234 -10.29 -8.43 4.51
C ARG A 234 -9.15 -7.96 5.40
N ALA A 235 -7.91 -7.95 4.89
CA ALA A 235 -6.73 -7.59 5.66
C ALA A 235 -6.68 -6.08 6.03
N HIS A 236 -7.04 -5.18 5.10
CA HIS A 236 -6.99 -3.74 5.37
C HIS A 236 -7.99 -3.25 6.44
N PRO A 237 -9.24 -3.75 6.51
CA PRO A 237 -10.12 -3.41 7.63
C PRO A 237 -9.63 -3.92 8.98
N ALA A 238 -9.00 -5.09 9.01
CA ALA A 238 -8.51 -5.72 10.23
C ALA A 238 -7.27 -5.01 10.80
N ALA A 239 -6.33 -4.57 9.95
CA ALA A 239 -5.12 -3.89 10.39
C ALA A 239 -5.41 -2.52 11.03
N PRO A 240 -4.58 -2.03 12.00
CA PRO A 240 -4.64 -0.65 12.50
C PRO A 240 -4.56 0.37 11.36
N SER A 241 -5.28 1.51 11.48
CA SER A 241 -5.50 2.41 10.34
C SER A 241 -4.21 3.03 9.76
N HIS A 242 -3.20 3.32 10.58
CA HIS A 242 -1.90 3.80 10.12
C HIS A 242 -1.11 2.72 9.37
N ALA A 243 -1.24 1.45 9.77
CA ALA A 243 -0.69 0.31 9.04
C ALA A 243 -1.45 0.10 7.72
N SER A 244 -2.79 0.17 7.73
CA SER A 244 -3.61 0.09 6.51
C SER A 244 -3.26 1.18 5.50
N ALA A 245 -2.92 2.40 5.97
CA ALA A 245 -2.47 3.50 5.13
C ALA A 245 -1.16 3.17 4.40
N LEU A 246 -0.17 2.58 5.09
CA LEU A 246 1.09 2.12 4.46
C LEU A 246 0.88 0.87 3.60
N MET A 247 0.07 -0.09 4.04
CA MET A 247 -0.22 -1.29 3.24
C MET A 247 -0.87 -0.92 1.90
N SER A 248 -1.92 -0.11 1.92
CA SER A 248 -2.61 0.36 0.71
C SER A 248 -1.79 1.41 -0.04
N GLY A 249 -1.15 2.33 0.68
CA GLY A 249 -0.40 3.44 0.11
C GLY A 249 0.90 3.03 -0.59
N VAL A 250 1.64 2.03 -0.07
CA VAL A 250 2.96 1.67 -0.61
C VAL A 250 3.20 0.16 -0.77
N MET A 251 2.78 -0.71 0.16
CA MET A 251 3.06 -2.13 0.07
C MET A 251 2.55 -2.79 -1.23
N VAL A 252 1.30 -2.52 -1.61
CA VAL A 252 0.71 -3.07 -2.84
C VAL A 252 1.43 -2.56 -4.10
N LYS A 253 2.08 -1.38 -4.05
CA LYS A 253 2.89 -0.83 -5.15
C LYS A 253 4.22 -1.53 -5.32
N ILE A 254 4.71 -2.25 -4.31
CA ILE A 254 5.86 -3.15 -4.47
C ILE A 254 5.52 -4.29 -5.44
N GLY A 255 4.27 -4.73 -5.49
CA GLY A 255 3.81 -5.62 -6.56
C GLY A 255 3.92 -4.98 -7.94
N ILE A 256 3.49 -3.72 -8.09
CA ILE A 256 3.67 -2.97 -9.36
C ILE A 256 5.15 -2.77 -9.69
N PHE A 257 5.96 -2.38 -8.70
CA PHE A 257 7.42 -2.27 -8.85
C PHE A 257 8.03 -3.57 -9.40
N GLY A 258 7.63 -4.74 -8.84
CA GLY A 258 8.09 -6.04 -9.31
C GLY A 258 7.66 -6.36 -10.74
N ILE A 259 6.43 -6.02 -11.14
CA ILE A 259 5.95 -6.20 -12.52
C ILE A 259 6.77 -5.34 -13.49
N ILE A 260 7.01 -4.07 -13.16
CA ILE A 260 7.85 -3.15 -13.94
C ILE A 260 9.28 -3.68 -14.00
N LYS A 261 9.86 -4.08 -12.85
CA LYS A 261 11.23 -4.58 -12.76
C LYS A 261 11.45 -5.79 -13.64
N VAL A 262 10.60 -6.81 -13.56
CA VAL A 262 10.75 -8.02 -14.38
C VAL A 262 10.34 -7.79 -15.83
N GLY A 263 9.20 -7.16 -16.08
CA GLY A 263 8.63 -7.04 -17.42
C GLY A 263 9.28 -5.97 -18.31
N ILE A 264 10.00 -5.00 -17.72
CA ILE A 264 10.62 -3.88 -18.46
C ILE A 264 12.13 -3.82 -18.25
N ASP A 265 12.63 -3.94 -16.99
CA ASP A 265 14.07 -3.78 -16.71
C ASP A 265 14.87 -5.07 -16.93
N LEU A 266 14.30 -6.25 -16.58
CA LEU A 266 15.04 -7.52 -16.65
C LEU A 266 14.78 -8.31 -17.93
N LEU A 267 13.65 -8.13 -18.60
CA LEU A 267 13.25 -8.89 -19.78
C LEU A 267 12.97 -7.97 -20.97
N ALA A 268 13.22 -8.49 -22.19
CA ALA A 268 12.79 -7.85 -23.43
C ALA A 268 11.25 -7.95 -23.54
N THR A 269 10.57 -6.83 -23.40
CA THR A 269 9.11 -6.73 -23.36
C THR A 269 8.46 -7.19 -24.67
N GLN A 270 7.42 -8.03 -24.58
CA GLN A 270 6.62 -8.48 -25.73
C GLN A 270 5.26 -7.77 -25.78
N LEU A 271 4.73 -7.55 -27.00
CA LEU A 271 3.45 -6.83 -27.21
C LEU A 271 2.28 -7.42 -26.40
N TRP A 272 2.13 -8.74 -26.42
CA TRP A 272 0.99 -9.39 -25.78
C TRP A 272 1.06 -9.29 -24.24
N TRP A 273 2.26 -9.16 -23.65
CA TRP A 273 2.38 -8.91 -22.20
C TRP A 273 1.73 -7.60 -21.81
N GLY A 274 2.02 -6.53 -22.58
CA GLY A 274 1.40 -5.21 -22.35
C GLY A 274 -0.13 -5.26 -22.48
N ILE A 275 -0.64 -5.98 -23.47
CA ILE A 275 -2.10 -6.17 -23.65
C ILE A 275 -2.73 -6.94 -22.48
N VAL A 276 -2.06 -7.98 -21.97
CA VAL A 276 -2.52 -8.74 -20.79
C VAL A 276 -2.53 -7.85 -19.56
N VAL A 277 -1.45 -7.10 -19.28
CA VAL A 277 -1.37 -6.18 -18.14
C VAL A 277 -2.48 -5.13 -18.22
N LEU A 278 -2.71 -4.54 -19.42
CA LEU A 278 -3.78 -3.58 -19.67
C LEU A 278 -5.16 -4.18 -19.39
N ALA A 279 -5.43 -5.39 -19.85
CA ALA A 279 -6.71 -6.07 -19.67
C ALA A 279 -6.99 -6.38 -18.20
N PHE A 280 -6.01 -6.94 -17.47
CA PHE A 280 -6.13 -7.20 -16.04
C PHE A 280 -6.29 -5.89 -15.25
N GLY A 281 -5.60 -4.83 -15.66
CA GLY A 281 -5.73 -3.49 -15.09
C GLY A 281 -7.15 -2.94 -15.25
N ALA A 282 -7.68 -2.94 -16.46
CA ALA A 282 -9.00 -2.42 -16.77
C ALA A 282 -10.12 -3.17 -16.05
N VAL A 283 -10.05 -4.51 -16.02
CA VAL A 283 -11.02 -5.35 -15.29
C VAL A 283 -10.93 -5.09 -13.78
N SER A 284 -9.72 -4.97 -13.22
CA SER A 284 -9.53 -4.68 -11.79
C SER A 284 -10.07 -3.30 -11.42
N ALA A 285 -9.93 -2.29 -12.28
CA ALA A 285 -10.45 -0.96 -12.07
C ALA A 285 -11.98 -0.95 -11.98
N VAL A 286 -12.67 -1.48 -12.98
CA VAL A 286 -14.14 -1.48 -13.04
C VAL A 286 -14.77 -2.35 -11.94
N LEU A 287 -14.30 -3.57 -11.76
CA LEU A 287 -14.89 -4.47 -10.76
C LEU A 287 -14.53 -4.02 -9.34
N GLY A 288 -13.34 -3.45 -9.13
CA GLY A 288 -12.94 -2.89 -7.84
C GLY A 288 -13.89 -1.79 -7.36
N VAL A 289 -14.16 -0.79 -8.21
CA VAL A 289 -15.08 0.30 -7.86
C VAL A 289 -16.53 -0.18 -7.71
N LEU A 290 -16.98 -1.11 -8.55
CA LEU A 290 -18.32 -1.66 -8.46
C LEU A 290 -18.55 -2.37 -7.12
N TYR A 291 -17.57 -3.15 -6.68
CA TYR A 291 -17.65 -3.87 -5.39
C TYR A 291 -17.50 -2.92 -4.19
N ALA A 292 -16.70 -1.84 -4.31
CA ALA A 292 -16.60 -0.79 -3.31
C ALA A 292 -17.94 -0.11 -3.05
N LEU A 293 -18.72 0.16 -4.11
CA LEU A 293 -20.04 0.77 -4.00
C LEU A 293 -21.02 -0.03 -3.14
N ALA A 294 -20.86 -1.36 -3.09
CA ALA A 294 -21.72 -2.25 -2.31
C ALA A 294 -21.38 -2.31 -0.81
N GLU A 295 -20.22 -1.76 -0.40
CA GLU A 295 -19.74 -1.87 0.98
C GLU A 295 -20.33 -0.77 1.87
N HIS A 296 -20.60 -1.13 3.14
CA HIS A 296 -21.05 -0.24 4.21
C HIS A 296 -19.96 0.01 5.27
N ASP A 297 -18.94 -0.86 5.34
CA ASP A 297 -17.73 -0.68 6.15
C ASP A 297 -16.78 0.27 5.41
N ILE A 298 -16.45 1.42 6.05
CA ILE A 298 -15.63 2.47 5.45
C ILE A 298 -14.22 1.97 5.08
N LYS A 299 -13.57 1.12 5.90
CA LYS A 299 -12.25 0.58 5.61
C LYS A 299 -12.28 -0.48 4.51
N ARG A 300 -13.33 -1.32 4.48
CA ARG A 300 -13.51 -2.32 3.42
C ARG A 300 -13.79 -1.67 2.07
N LEU A 301 -14.59 -0.60 2.06
CA LEU A 301 -14.83 0.22 0.88
C LEU A 301 -13.50 0.81 0.36
N LEU A 302 -12.70 1.42 1.23
CA LEU A 302 -11.38 1.93 0.86
C LEU A 302 -10.44 0.83 0.34
N ALA A 303 -10.52 -0.37 0.90
CA ALA A 303 -9.74 -1.50 0.43
C ALA A 303 -10.10 -1.90 -1.02
N TRP A 304 -11.38 -1.96 -1.37
CA TRP A 304 -11.83 -2.21 -2.75
C TRP A 304 -11.36 -1.12 -3.73
N HIS A 305 -11.38 0.13 -3.31
CA HIS A 305 -10.79 1.22 -4.08
C HIS A 305 -9.27 1.11 -4.23
N THR A 306 -8.58 0.30 -3.42
CA THR A 306 -7.17 -0.02 -3.65
C THR A 306 -7.03 -0.97 -4.85
N VAL A 307 -7.88 -1.99 -4.96
CA VAL A 307 -7.94 -2.89 -6.13
C VAL A 307 -8.20 -2.10 -7.42
N GLU A 308 -9.16 -1.18 -7.38
CA GLU A 308 -9.47 -0.27 -8.46
C GLU A 308 -8.26 0.53 -8.94
N ASN A 309 -7.61 1.24 -8.00
CA ASN A 309 -6.50 2.14 -8.34
C ASN A 309 -5.25 1.37 -8.78
N ILE A 310 -5.00 0.17 -8.24
CA ILE A 310 -3.98 -0.74 -8.78
C ILE A 310 -4.30 -1.08 -10.24
N GLY A 311 -5.58 -1.29 -10.56
CA GLY A 311 -6.03 -1.48 -11.93
C GLY A 311 -5.66 -0.30 -12.84
N ILE A 312 -5.88 0.94 -12.39
CA ILE A 312 -5.53 2.15 -13.16
C ILE A 312 -4.01 2.24 -13.38
N ILE A 313 -3.20 1.96 -12.36
CA ILE A 313 -1.73 1.91 -12.51
C ILE A 313 -1.32 0.85 -13.53
N LEU A 314 -1.88 -0.36 -13.45
CA LEU A 314 -1.61 -1.45 -14.40
C LEU A 314 -2.01 -1.07 -15.83
N MET A 315 -3.08 -0.31 -16.02
CA MET A 315 -3.44 0.18 -17.35
C MET A 315 -2.32 1.04 -17.95
N GLY A 316 -1.76 1.97 -17.19
CA GLY A 316 -0.61 2.78 -17.61
C GLY A 316 0.64 1.94 -17.88
N VAL A 317 0.97 0.98 -17.01
CA VAL A 317 2.09 0.04 -17.20
C VAL A 317 1.89 -0.79 -18.48
N GLY A 318 0.69 -1.32 -18.70
CA GLY A 318 0.36 -2.12 -19.89
C GLY A 318 0.54 -1.32 -21.18
N VAL A 319 0.07 -0.07 -21.23
CA VAL A 319 0.29 0.83 -22.37
C VAL A 319 1.77 1.12 -22.57
N GLY A 320 2.51 1.36 -21.49
CA GLY A 320 3.95 1.56 -21.53
C GLY A 320 4.69 0.36 -22.13
N MET A 321 4.33 -0.87 -21.71
CA MET A 321 4.86 -2.11 -22.26
C MET A 321 4.53 -2.29 -23.76
N VAL A 322 3.30 -1.94 -24.16
CA VAL A 322 2.91 -1.93 -25.59
C VAL A 322 3.80 -0.97 -26.38
N GLY A 323 4.03 0.24 -25.86
CA GLY A 323 4.91 1.24 -26.47
C GLY A 323 6.34 0.74 -26.65
N ILE A 324 6.93 0.09 -25.63
CA ILE A 324 8.25 -0.52 -25.70
C ILE A 324 8.30 -1.60 -26.78
N ALA A 325 7.36 -2.54 -26.75
CA ALA A 325 7.34 -3.68 -27.69
C ALA A 325 7.11 -3.27 -29.15
N THR A 326 6.51 -2.10 -29.42
CA THR A 326 6.26 -1.55 -30.75
C THR A 326 7.30 -0.51 -31.19
N GLY A 327 8.27 -0.19 -30.33
CA GLY A 327 9.26 0.86 -30.60
C GLY A 327 8.70 2.28 -30.58
N HIS A 328 7.54 2.50 -29.97
CA HIS A 328 6.85 3.78 -29.90
C HIS A 328 7.26 4.54 -28.64
N ALA A 329 8.38 5.25 -28.68
CA ALA A 329 9.00 5.91 -27.51
C ALA A 329 8.03 6.85 -26.74
N VAL A 330 7.25 7.65 -27.45
CA VAL A 330 6.26 8.56 -26.84
C VAL A 330 5.19 7.78 -26.11
N LEU A 331 4.65 6.72 -26.70
CA LEU A 331 3.64 5.86 -26.10
C LEU A 331 4.18 5.16 -24.84
N ALA A 332 5.40 4.62 -24.93
CA ALA A 332 6.09 3.97 -23.82
C ALA A 332 6.24 4.93 -22.63
N THR A 333 6.79 6.13 -22.89
CA THR A 333 7.02 7.14 -21.84
C THR A 333 5.71 7.64 -21.24
N LEU A 334 4.67 7.93 -22.03
CA LEU A 334 3.38 8.40 -21.54
C LEU A 334 2.67 7.35 -20.68
N GLY A 335 2.71 6.07 -21.10
CA GLY A 335 2.10 4.99 -20.33
C GLY A 335 2.75 4.86 -18.94
N ILE A 336 4.09 4.80 -18.89
CA ILE A 336 4.83 4.71 -17.63
C ILE A 336 4.70 5.99 -16.79
N LEU A 337 4.72 7.18 -17.41
CA LEU A 337 4.46 8.46 -16.72
C LEU A 337 3.09 8.43 -16.03
N GLY A 338 2.04 8.05 -16.75
CA GLY A 338 0.69 7.93 -16.17
C GLY A 338 0.66 6.96 -15.00
N ALA A 339 1.31 5.80 -15.15
CA ALA A 339 1.39 4.79 -14.09
C ALA A 339 2.14 5.28 -12.85
N LEU A 340 3.34 5.83 -13.00
CA LEU A 340 4.16 6.31 -11.87
C LEU A 340 3.51 7.53 -11.19
N TYR A 341 2.92 8.43 -11.99
CA TYR A 341 2.21 9.58 -11.43
C TYR A 341 0.97 9.15 -10.66
N HIS A 342 0.21 8.16 -11.17
CA HIS A 342 -0.92 7.61 -10.43
C HIS A 342 -0.48 6.84 -9.18
N LEU A 343 0.69 6.19 -9.22
CA LEU A 343 1.27 5.48 -8.08
C LEU A 343 1.51 6.42 -6.89
N VAL A 344 2.19 7.56 -7.09
CA VAL A 344 2.42 8.53 -6.01
C VAL A 344 1.12 9.21 -5.57
N ASN A 345 0.25 9.58 -6.50
CA ASN A 345 -1.03 10.20 -6.19
C ASN A 345 -1.92 9.29 -5.35
N HIS A 346 -2.03 8.03 -5.76
CA HIS A 346 -2.76 7.02 -5.02
C HIS A 346 -2.15 6.78 -3.63
N ALA A 347 -0.82 6.79 -3.48
CA ALA A 347 -0.18 6.69 -2.18
C ALA A 347 -0.64 7.81 -1.24
N VAL A 348 -0.68 9.06 -1.73
CA VAL A 348 -1.03 10.24 -0.94
C VAL A 348 -2.51 10.28 -0.58
N PHE A 349 -3.42 10.20 -1.55
CA PHE A 349 -4.85 10.29 -1.22
C PHE A 349 -5.38 9.04 -0.50
N LYS A 350 -4.81 7.85 -0.72
CA LYS A 350 -5.16 6.65 0.04
C LYS A 350 -4.66 6.70 1.47
N GLY A 351 -3.41 7.15 1.65
CA GLY A 351 -2.90 7.45 2.98
C GLY A 351 -3.85 8.37 3.75
N LEU A 352 -4.24 9.49 3.12
CA LEU A 352 -5.19 10.45 3.69
C LEU A 352 -6.53 9.81 4.07
N LEU A 353 -7.14 9.04 3.17
CA LEU A 353 -8.44 8.43 3.38
C LEU A 353 -8.42 7.35 4.47
N PHE A 354 -7.37 6.51 4.54
CA PHE A 354 -7.23 5.52 5.60
C PHE A 354 -6.94 6.15 6.97
N LEU A 355 -6.12 7.21 7.02
CA LEU A 355 -5.90 7.97 8.26
C LEU A 355 -7.18 8.69 8.69
N GLY A 356 -7.95 9.24 7.74
CA GLY A 356 -9.24 9.87 8.01
C GLY A 356 -10.29 8.87 8.51
N ALA A 357 -10.39 7.69 7.91
CA ALA A 357 -11.23 6.61 8.40
C ALA A 357 -10.79 6.18 9.82
N GLY A 358 -9.48 6.11 10.06
CA GLY A 358 -8.92 5.86 11.39
C GLY A 358 -9.30 6.92 12.41
N ALA A 359 -9.30 8.20 12.04
CA ALA A 359 -9.72 9.30 12.90
C ALA A 359 -11.22 9.22 13.27
N ILE A 360 -12.08 8.82 12.32
CA ILE A 360 -13.50 8.58 12.58
C ILE A 360 -13.66 7.41 13.56
N ILE A 361 -13.02 6.28 13.28
CA ILE A 361 -13.11 5.07 14.13
C ILE A 361 -12.58 5.35 15.53
N PHE A 362 -11.52 6.14 15.67
CA PHE A 362 -10.95 6.58 16.95
C PHE A 362 -11.95 7.34 17.83
N ARG A 363 -12.97 8.00 17.24
CA ARG A 363 -13.99 8.76 17.97
C ARG A 363 -15.32 8.04 18.06
N VAL A 364 -15.74 7.36 16.99
CA VAL A 364 -17.08 6.75 16.91
C VAL A 364 -17.07 5.25 17.25
N HIS A 365 -15.86 4.63 17.29
CA HIS A 365 -15.64 3.22 17.60
C HIS A 365 -16.46 2.23 16.74
N THR A 366 -16.75 2.62 15.48
CA THR A 366 -17.40 1.75 14.49
C THR A 366 -16.86 2.00 13.10
N ARG A 367 -16.86 0.95 12.28
CA ARG A 367 -16.52 1.02 10.85
C ARG A 367 -17.76 1.18 9.97
N ASP A 368 -18.96 0.95 10.54
CA ASP A 368 -20.24 0.98 9.83
C ASP A 368 -20.68 2.43 9.60
N MET A 369 -20.73 2.86 8.33
CA MET A 369 -21.12 4.21 7.93
C MET A 369 -22.57 4.54 8.31
N GLU A 370 -23.46 3.53 8.42
CA GLU A 370 -24.86 3.76 8.83
C GLU A 370 -25.01 4.25 10.29
N LYS A 371 -23.96 4.06 11.10
CA LYS A 371 -23.91 4.53 12.50
C LYS A 371 -23.14 5.84 12.68
N MET A 372 -22.68 6.45 11.58
CA MET A 372 -22.00 7.73 11.57
C MET A 372 -22.99 8.86 11.32
N GLY A 373 -22.58 9.97 10.75
CA GLY A 373 -23.41 11.11 10.37
C GLY A 373 -23.10 12.37 11.16
N GLY A 374 -23.25 13.52 10.53
CA GLY A 374 -23.05 14.84 11.14
C GLY A 374 -21.62 15.17 11.58
N LEU A 375 -20.64 14.30 11.30
CA LEU A 375 -19.26 14.43 11.82
C LEU A 375 -18.56 15.69 11.30
N GLY A 376 -18.96 16.24 10.16
CA GLY A 376 -18.34 17.46 9.62
C GLY A 376 -18.46 18.71 10.47
N LYS A 377 -19.46 18.75 11.38
CA LYS A 377 -19.60 19.84 12.36
C LYS A 377 -18.75 19.63 13.60
N LEU A 378 -18.52 18.39 13.98
CA LEU A 378 -17.84 17.99 15.22
C LEU A 378 -16.35 17.75 15.01
N MET A 379 -15.97 17.35 13.79
CA MET A 379 -14.59 17.06 13.35
C MET A 379 -14.29 17.85 12.06
N PRO A 380 -14.28 19.19 12.07
CA PRO A 380 -14.21 20.01 10.86
C PRO A 380 -12.88 19.88 10.11
N LEU A 381 -11.75 19.75 10.80
CA LEU A 381 -10.45 19.60 10.18
C LEU A 381 -10.29 18.20 9.55
N THR A 382 -10.71 17.17 10.27
CA THR A 382 -10.80 15.81 9.74
C THR A 382 -11.73 15.76 8.53
N GLY A 383 -12.92 16.38 8.61
CA GLY A 383 -13.90 16.44 7.52
C GLY A 383 -13.36 17.14 6.28
N MET A 384 -12.66 18.28 6.44
CA MET A 384 -12.04 19.01 5.34
C MET A 384 -10.93 18.18 4.67
N ALA A 385 -10.03 17.59 5.45
CA ALA A 385 -8.96 16.76 4.91
C ALA A 385 -9.51 15.53 4.17
N PHE A 386 -10.52 14.87 4.75
CA PHE A 386 -11.17 13.71 4.14
C PHE A 386 -11.89 14.09 2.84
N LEU A 387 -12.53 15.28 2.78
CA LEU A 387 -13.16 15.78 1.54
C LEU A 387 -12.14 15.95 0.41
N VAL A 388 -10.97 16.54 0.71
CA VAL A 388 -9.89 16.66 -0.27
C VAL A 388 -9.47 15.27 -0.78
N GLY A 389 -9.34 14.28 0.10
CA GLY A 389 -9.07 12.90 -0.27
C GLY A 389 -10.16 12.28 -1.17
N CYS A 390 -11.44 12.52 -0.84
CA CYS A 390 -12.58 12.08 -1.65
C CYS A 390 -12.58 12.70 -3.05
N MET A 391 -12.30 13.99 -3.15
CA MET A 391 -12.20 14.69 -4.42
C MET A 391 -10.99 14.22 -5.24
N ALA A 392 -9.86 13.98 -4.59
CA ALA A 392 -8.63 13.52 -5.22
C ALA A 392 -8.80 12.11 -5.83
N ILE A 393 -9.33 11.15 -5.09
CA ILE A 393 -9.55 9.78 -5.59
C ILE A 393 -10.64 9.70 -6.65
N SER A 394 -11.57 10.66 -6.68
CA SER A 394 -12.60 10.79 -7.73
C SER A 394 -12.11 11.50 -8.97
N ALA A 395 -10.80 11.72 -9.10
CA ALA A 395 -10.16 12.40 -10.20
C ALA A 395 -10.78 13.78 -10.54
N LEU A 396 -11.21 14.53 -9.52
CA LEU A 396 -11.79 15.87 -9.73
C LEU A 396 -10.69 16.90 -9.94
N PRO A 397 -10.76 17.70 -11.04
CA PRO A 397 -9.80 18.79 -11.25
C PRO A 397 -9.89 19.83 -10.12
N PRO A 398 -8.79 20.46 -9.72
CA PRO A 398 -7.42 20.35 -10.22
C PRO A 398 -6.54 19.42 -9.36
N LEU A 399 -7.14 18.47 -8.64
CA LEU A 399 -6.41 17.61 -7.70
C LEU A 399 -5.57 16.55 -8.42
N ASN A 400 -4.69 15.95 -7.67
CA ASN A 400 -3.66 15.05 -8.17
C ASN A 400 -4.20 13.80 -8.91
N GLY A 401 -5.33 13.22 -8.47
CA GLY A 401 -5.95 12.07 -9.15
C GLY A 401 -6.31 12.37 -10.60
N PHE A 402 -6.88 13.56 -10.87
CA PHE A 402 -7.21 14.01 -12.22
C PHE A 402 -5.97 14.01 -13.13
N ILE A 403 -4.84 14.52 -12.66
CA ILE A 403 -3.64 14.67 -13.47
C ILE A 403 -3.10 13.33 -13.96
N SER A 404 -3.02 12.35 -13.07
CA SER A 404 -2.50 11.03 -13.41
C SER A 404 -3.44 10.26 -14.33
N GLU A 405 -4.76 10.35 -14.11
CA GLU A 405 -5.74 9.77 -15.03
C GLU A 405 -5.73 10.46 -16.39
N TRP A 406 -5.55 11.78 -16.44
CA TRP A 406 -5.42 12.51 -17.68
C TRP A 406 -4.25 11.98 -18.54
N TYR A 407 -3.06 11.73 -17.94
CA TYR A 407 -1.93 11.12 -18.66
C TYR A 407 -2.24 9.68 -19.10
N THR A 408 -2.95 8.93 -18.29
CA THR A 408 -3.40 7.58 -18.66
C THR A 408 -4.36 7.63 -19.85
N TYR A 409 -5.33 8.56 -19.87
CA TYR A 409 -6.20 8.78 -21.02
C TYR A 409 -5.43 9.17 -22.28
N GLN A 410 -4.45 10.08 -22.17
CA GLN A 410 -3.63 10.51 -23.30
C GLN A 410 -2.82 9.34 -23.88
N SER A 411 -2.28 8.48 -23.03
CA SER A 411 -1.55 7.28 -23.45
C SER A 411 -2.47 6.27 -24.17
N LEU A 412 -3.65 6.02 -23.65
CA LEU A 412 -4.67 5.16 -24.28
C LEU A 412 -5.17 5.73 -25.61
N PHE A 413 -5.36 7.04 -25.68
CA PHE A 413 -5.74 7.73 -26.90
C PHE A 413 -4.65 7.61 -27.98
N THR A 414 -3.39 7.83 -27.61
CA THR A 414 -2.24 7.68 -28.52
C THR A 414 -2.14 6.24 -29.01
N MET A 415 -2.30 5.24 -28.13
CA MET A 415 -2.34 3.82 -28.49
C MET A 415 -3.47 3.50 -29.49
N SER A 416 -4.62 4.15 -29.35
CA SER A 416 -5.79 3.93 -30.21
C SER A 416 -5.62 4.49 -31.62
N ARG A 417 -4.87 5.59 -31.76
CA ARG A 417 -4.63 6.27 -33.02
C ARG A 417 -3.58 5.57 -33.86
N ASP A 418 -2.47 5.20 -33.24
CA ASP A 418 -1.27 4.75 -33.90
C ASP A 418 -1.00 3.28 -33.56
N GLY A 419 -1.28 2.32 -34.44
CA GLY A 419 -0.93 0.94 -34.14
C GLY A 419 -1.70 -0.16 -34.88
N SER A 420 -1.44 -1.39 -34.46
CA SER A 420 -2.10 -2.60 -34.97
C SER A 420 -3.60 -2.65 -34.59
N PHE A 421 -4.33 -3.55 -35.25
CA PHE A 421 -5.77 -3.73 -34.96
C PHE A 421 -6.05 -3.97 -33.48
N ILE A 422 -5.22 -4.77 -32.77
CA ILE A 422 -5.41 -5.05 -31.34
C ILE A 422 -5.25 -3.79 -30.48
N MET A 423 -4.32 -2.89 -30.83
CA MET A 423 -4.14 -1.61 -30.14
C MET A 423 -5.31 -0.67 -30.36
N LYS A 424 -5.79 -0.58 -31.62
CA LYS A 424 -6.96 0.22 -32.01
C LYS A 424 -8.26 -0.29 -31.38
N LEU A 425 -8.34 -1.56 -30.99
CA LEU A 425 -9.48 -2.14 -30.31
C LEU A 425 -9.37 -1.98 -28.78
N SER A 426 -8.22 -2.35 -28.21
CA SER A 426 -8.05 -2.38 -26.75
C SER A 426 -7.96 -0.99 -26.12
N GLY A 427 -7.40 0.00 -26.82
CA GLY A 427 -7.29 1.37 -26.34
C GLY A 427 -8.65 2.02 -26.03
N PRO A 428 -9.59 2.12 -26.98
CA PRO A 428 -10.93 2.66 -26.72
C PRO A 428 -11.71 1.90 -25.66
N ILE A 429 -11.61 0.57 -25.63
CA ILE A 429 -12.26 -0.25 -24.59
C ILE A 429 -11.72 0.13 -23.21
N ALA A 430 -10.40 0.21 -23.07
CA ALA A 430 -9.76 0.60 -21.81
C ALA A 430 -10.12 2.04 -21.40
N MET A 431 -10.22 2.99 -22.35
CA MET A 431 -10.69 4.36 -22.06
C MET A 431 -12.11 4.39 -21.51
N VAL A 432 -13.04 3.62 -22.11
CA VAL A 432 -14.42 3.52 -21.62
C VAL A 432 -14.45 2.89 -20.22
N MET A 433 -13.67 1.85 -19.99
CA MET A 433 -13.58 1.22 -18.68
C MET A 433 -13.03 2.19 -17.61
N LEU A 434 -12.02 3.00 -17.95
CA LEU A 434 -11.49 4.03 -17.04
C LEU A 434 -12.54 5.12 -16.76
N ALA A 435 -13.29 5.57 -17.78
CA ALA A 435 -14.35 6.56 -17.61
C ALA A 435 -15.48 6.05 -16.70
N ILE A 436 -15.90 4.80 -16.86
CA ILE A 436 -16.88 4.15 -15.98
C ILE A 436 -16.33 4.09 -14.55
N THR A 437 -15.06 3.73 -14.38
CA THR A 437 -14.39 3.66 -13.07
C THR A 437 -14.44 5.01 -12.37
N GLY A 438 -14.04 6.09 -13.02
CA GLY A 438 -14.06 7.44 -12.44
C GLY A 438 -15.47 7.91 -12.05
N ALA A 439 -16.48 7.67 -12.91
CA ALA A 439 -17.86 8.02 -12.60
C ALA A 439 -18.40 7.27 -11.36
N LEU A 440 -18.13 5.97 -11.27
CA LEU A 440 -18.54 5.16 -10.13
C LEU A 440 -17.76 5.51 -8.86
N ALA A 441 -16.48 5.87 -8.96
CA ALA A 441 -15.68 6.34 -7.85
C ALA A 441 -16.24 7.66 -7.30
N ALA A 442 -16.56 8.63 -8.13
CA ALA A 442 -17.19 9.87 -7.71
C ALA A 442 -18.50 9.61 -6.96
N MET A 443 -19.37 8.75 -7.48
CA MET A 443 -20.61 8.35 -6.80
C MET A 443 -20.34 7.68 -5.45
N CYS A 444 -19.32 6.83 -5.37
CA CYS A 444 -18.94 6.15 -4.13
C CYS A 444 -18.46 7.14 -3.06
N PHE A 445 -17.64 8.11 -3.42
CA PHE A 445 -17.11 9.08 -2.46
C PHE A 445 -18.13 10.16 -2.07
N VAL A 446 -19.10 10.48 -2.94
CA VAL A 446 -20.30 11.25 -2.55
C VAL A 446 -21.09 10.48 -1.48
N LYS A 447 -21.29 9.17 -1.65
CA LYS A 447 -21.90 8.32 -0.63
C LYS A 447 -21.12 8.37 0.69
N VAL A 448 -19.80 8.08 0.66
CA VAL A 448 -18.97 8.00 1.87
C VAL A 448 -18.98 9.32 2.63
N TYR A 449 -18.74 10.44 1.95
CA TYR A 449 -18.69 11.74 2.59
C TYR A 449 -20.08 12.20 3.07
N GLY A 450 -21.10 12.05 2.22
CA GLY A 450 -22.47 12.45 2.54
C GLY A 450 -23.03 11.69 3.73
N ILE A 451 -22.79 10.39 3.82
CA ILE A 451 -23.31 9.56 4.91
C ILE A 451 -22.54 9.78 6.22
N SER A 452 -21.21 9.92 6.16
CA SER A 452 -20.38 10.01 7.38
C SER A 452 -20.31 11.44 7.94
N PHE A 453 -20.18 12.45 7.08
CA PHE A 453 -19.90 13.83 7.52
C PHE A 453 -21.10 14.76 7.46
N CYS A 454 -22.09 14.49 6.61
CA CYS A 454 -23.28 15.35 6.48
C CYS A 454 -24.46 14.83 7.31
N GLY A 455 -25.54 15.62 7.35
CA GLY A 455 -26.77 15.27 8.05
C GLY A 455 -26.68 15.40 9.57
N GLY A 456 -27.47 14.58 10.29
CA GLY A 456 -27.47 14.42 11.74
C GLY A 456 -26.62 13.24 12.21
N ALA A 457 -26.24 13.21 13.50
CA ALA A 457 -25.58 12.06 14.10
C ALA A 457 -26.56 10.88 14.18
N ARG A 458 -26.10 9.67 13.86
CA ARG A 458 -26.93 8.45 13.82
C ARG A 458 -26.63 7.48 14.96
N SER A 459 -25.77 7.87 15.89
CA SER A 459 -25.49 7.15 17.12
C SER A 459 -25.05 8.13 18.19
N GLU A 460 -25.19 7.75 19.46
CA GLU A 460 -24.74 8.57 20.60
C GLU A 460 -23.25 8.91 20.48
N LYS A 461 -22.41 7.92 20.13
CA LYS A 461 -20.96 8.12 19.93
C LYS A 461 -20.65 9.09 18.78
N ALA A 462 -21.47 9.09 17.72
CA ALA A 462 -21.31 10.05 16.63
C ALA A 462 -21.73 11.47 17.09
N ALA A 463 -22.74 11.60 17.95
CA ALA A 463 -23.17 12.88 18.50
C ALA A 463 -22.15 13.49 19.49
N GLU A 464 -21.40 12.66 20.21
CA GLU A 464 -20.36 13.04 21.16
C GLU A 464 -18.97 13.20 20.52
N ALA A 465 -18.83 12.93 19.23
CA ALA A 465 -17.56 13.00 18.53
C ALA A 465 -16.96 14.42 18.62
N ARG A 466 -15.65 14.48 18.66
CA ARG A 466 -14.84 15.71 18.69
C ARG A 466 -13.58 15.52 17.86
N GLU A 467 -12.92 16.61 17.52
CA GLU A 467 -11.69 16.54 16.73
C GLU A 467 -10.63 15.64 17.38
N VAL A 468 -9.85 14.96 16.56
CA VAL A 468 -8.76 14.08 17.02
C VAL A 468 -7.54 14.88 17.46
N PRO A 469 -6.59 14.27 18.23
CA PRO A 469 -5.37 14.95 18.66
C PRO A 469 -4.59 15.54 17.49
N TRP A 470 -3.87 16.63 17.74
CA TRP A 470 -3.18 17.39 16.71
C TRP A 470 -2.17 16.60 15.86
N PRO A 471 -1.41 15.57 16.36
CA PRO A 471 -0.53 14.79 15.49
C PRO A 471 -1.30 14.02 14.40
N MET A 472 -2.51 13.56 14.73
CA MET A 472 -3.39 12.90 13.76
C MET A 472 -3.95 13.89 12.73
N THR A 473 -4.42 15.05 13.21
CA THR A 473 -4.99 16.10 12.35
C THR A 473 -3.92 16.69 11.43
N SER A 474 -2.72 17.00 11.94
CA SER A 474 -1.62 17.56 11.15
C SER A 474 -1.13 16.57 10.08
N ALA A 475 -1.08 15.27 10.38
CA ALA A 475 -0.75 14.24 9.41
C ALA A 475 -1.75 14.21 8.24
N MET A 476 -3.05 14.26 8.53
CA MET A 476 -4.09 14.30 7.50
C MET A 476 -4.04 15.59 6.67
N LEU A 477 -3.86 16.75 7.32
CA LEU A 477 -3.76 18.04 6.63
C LEU A 477 -2.51 18.12 5.73
N LEU A 478 -1.40 17.53 6.15
CA LEU A 478 -0.19 17.43 5.32
C LEU A 478 -0.44 16.62 4.04
N LEU A 479 -1.12 15.46 4.14
CA LEU A 479 -1.49 14.67 2.96
C LEU A 479 -2.52 15.39 2.08
N ALA A 480 -3.47 16.10 2.68
CA ALA A 480 -4.43 16.92 1.93
C ALA A 480 -3.72 18.05 1.15
N LEU A 481 -2.75 18.72 1.78
CA LEU A 481 -1.90 19.71 1.12
C LEU A 481 -1.11 19.07 -0.04
N LEU A 482 -0.56 17.88 0.16
CA LEU A 482 0.15 17.15 -0.90
C LEU A 482 -0.77 16.76 -2.06
N CYS A 483 -2.04 16.42 -1.83
CA CYS A 483 -3.00 16.22 -2.92
C CYS A 483 -3.16 17.47 -3.78
N VAL A 484 -3.20 18.65 -3.15
CA VAL A 484 -3.29 19.93 -3.86
C VAL A 484 -1.98 20.26 -4.58
N VAL A 485 -0.84 20.09 -3.92
CA VAL A 485 0.49 20.38 -4.50
C VAL A 485 0.78 19.49 -5.71
N LEU A 486 0.54 18.18 -5.60
CA LEU A 486 0.73 17.23 -6.70
C LEU A 486 -0.27 17.47 -7.85
N GLY A 487 -1.41 18.08 -7.59
CA GLY A 487 -2.38 18.46 -8.62
C GLY A 487 -2.02 19.78 -9.29
N VAL A 488 -2.01 20.87 -8.52
CA VAL A 488 -1.76 22.24 -9.02
C VAL A 488 -0.34 22.40 -9.57
N GLY A 489 0.65 21.77 -8.89
CA GLY A 489 2.06 21.75 -9.27
C GLY A 489 2.42 20.76 -10.37
N ALA A 490 1.46 20.08 -10.96
CA ALA A 490 1.71 19.00 -11.91
C ALA A 490 2.58 19.41 -13.12
N ALA A 491 2.47 20.63 -13.57
CA ALA A 491 3.27 21.16 -14.68
C ALA A 491 4.78 21.20 -14.42
N TRP A 492 5.20 21.13 -13.16
CA TRP A 492 6.60 21.06 -12.74
C TRP A 492 7.01 19.67 -12.25
N ILE A 493 6.05 18.90 -11.72
CA ILE A 493 6.29 17.54 -11.20
C ILE A 493 6.28 16.49 -12.31
N ALA A 494 5.39 16.63 -13.29
CA ALA A 494 5.28 15.68 -14.41
C ALA A 494 6.59 15.53 -15.21
N PRO A 495 7.37 16.59 -15.51
CA PRO A 495 8.67 16.45 -16.17
C PRO A 495 9.66 15.61 -15.35
N VAL A 496 9.67 15.71 -14.03
CA VAL A 496 10.55 14.93 -13.16
C VAL A 496 10.20 13.44 -13.25
N ILE A 497 8.90 13.11 -13.16
CA ILE A 497 8.45 11.71 -13.30
C ILE A 497 8.66 11.21 -14.73
N ALA A 498 8.47 12.08 -15.73
CA ALA A 498 8.72 11.74 -17.14
C ALA A 498 10.19 11.38 -17.41
N ASN A 499 11.14 12.06 -16.76
CA ASN A 499 12.57 11.71 -16.87
C ASN A 499 12.85 10.30 -16.31
N ILE A 500 12.21 9.92 -15.20
CA ILE A 500 12.31 8.56 -14.67
C ILE A 500 11.69 7.56 -15.65
N ALA A 501 10.51 7.88 -16.20
CA ALA A 501 9.82 7.03 -17.16
C ALA A 501 10.64 6.85 -18.45
N SER A 502 11.16 7.93 -19.02
CA SER A 502 11.98 7.90 -20.25
C SER A 502 13.30 7.15 -20.04
N GLY A 503 13.93 7.30 -18.88
CA GLY A 503 15.11 6.53 -18.50
C GLY A 503 14.82 5.02 -18.41
N LEU A 504 13.67 4.64 -17.82
CA LEU A 504 13.26 3.25 -17.69
C LEU A 504 12.96 2.59 -19.05
N VAL A 505 12.32 3.33 -19.95
CA VAL A 505 11.98 2.83 -21.31
C VAL A 505 13.08 3.07 -22.34
N GLN A 506 14.25 3.56 -21.92
CA GLN A 506 15.41 3.87 -22.76
C GLN A 506 15.08 4.83 -23.94
N ALA A 507 14.22 5.83 -23.67
CA ALA A 507 13.80 6.82 -24.64
C ALA A 507 14.12 8.27 -24.16
N PRO A 508 15.41 8.65 -24.05
CA PRO A 508 15.82 9.92 -23.44
C PRO A 508 15.37 11.16 -24.23
N ASP A 509 15.05 11.02 -25.51
CA ASP A 509 14.62 12.13 -26.37
C ASP A 509 13.16 12.55 -26.15
N VAL A 510 12.39 11.79 -25.37
CA VAL A 510 11.00 12.12 -25.06
C VAL A 510 10.94 13.00 -23.84
N ALA A 511 10.98 14.32 -24.04
CA ALA A 511 10.88 15.30 -22.98
C ALA A 511 9.43 15.81 -22.83
N VAL A 512 9.00 16.00 -21.58
CA VAL A 512 7.75 16.71 -21.21
C VAL A 512 8.13 18.14 -20.80
N SER A 513 7.55 19.13 -21.48
CA SER A 513 7.84 20.54 -21.22
C SER A 513 7.29 21.00 -19.86
N GLN A 514 8.02 21.91 -19.20
CA GLN A 514 7.55 22.55 -17.97
C GLN A 514 6.51 23.63 -18.25
N GLY A 515 5.66 23.89 -17.27
CA GLY A 515 4.73 25.03 -17.27
C GLY A 515 3.30 24.71 -17.72
N ALA A 516 3.10 23.69 -18.55
CA ALA A 516 1.78 23.22 -18.97
C ALA A 516 1.78 21.70 -19.19
N LEU A 517 0.61 21.06 -19.08
CA LEU A 517 0.47 19.65 -19.37
C LEU A 517 0.31 19.46 -20.88
N LEU A 518 1.41 19.17 -21.52
CA LEU A 518 1.48 18.91 -22.96
C LEU A 518 1.82 17.44 -23.21
N VAL A 519 1.22 16.88 -24.26
CA VAL A 519 1.56 15.52 -24.71
C VAL A 519 2.74 15.61 -25.68
N PRO A 520 3.86 14.92 -25.43
CA PRO A 520 5.01 14.92 -26.33
C PRO A 520 4.63 14.47 -27.74
N GLY A 521 5.25 15.05 -28.74
CA GLY A 521 5.05 14.66 -30.15
C GLY A 521 3.72 15.07 -30.78
N VAL A 522 2.86 15.82 -30.09
CA VAL A 522 1.61 16.36 -30.64
C VAL A 522 1.77 17.87 -30.92
N ALA A 523 1.74 18.25 -32.20
CA ALA A 523 1.73 19.64 -32.60
C ALA A 523 0.35 20.29 -32.41
N HIS A 524 0.33 21.58 -32.09
CA HIS A 524 -0.92 22.40 -32.01
C HIS A 524 -1.98 21.86 -31.03
N GLN A 525 -1.58 21.32 -29.89
CA GLN A 525 -2.50 20.88 -28.86
C GLN A 525 -2.91 22.03 -27.94
N ALA A 526 -4.09 21.91 -27.32
CA ALA A 526 -4.51 22.81 -26.27
C ALA A 526 -3.67 22.57 -24.99
N MET A 527 -3.24 23.68 -24.38
CA MET A 527 -2.50 23.61 -23.11
C MET A 527 -3.47 23.43 -21.94
N LEU A 528 -3.24 22.41 -21.12
CA LEU A 528 -3.94 22.23 -19.85
C LEU A 528 -3.08 22.81 -18.73
N SER A 529 -3.60 23.80 -18.01
CA SER A 529 -2.93 24.40 -16.85
C SER A 529 -3.74 24.15 -15.57
N PRO A 530 -3.32 23.17 -14.72
CA PRO A 530 -3.99 22.90 -13.45
C PRO A 530 -4.01 24.09 -12.51
N ALA A 531 -2.98 24.94 -12.54
CA ALA A 531 -2.91 26.16 -11.74
C ALA A 531 -3.99 27.17 -12.14
N VAL A 532 -4.23 27.37 -13.44
CA VAL A 532 -5.31 28.22 -13.93
C VAL A 532 -6.68 27.65 -13.55
N MET A 533 -6.86 26.35 -13.69
CA MET A 533 -8.10 25.67 -13.25
C MET A 533 -8.35 25.87 -11.76
N PHE A 534 -7.33 25.75 -10.92
CA PHE A 534 -7.42 25.99 -9.48
C PHE A 534 -7.86 27.43 -9.18
N ILE A 535 -7.21 28.42 -9.81
CA ILE A 535 -7.56 29.83 -9.64
C ILE A 535 -9.03 30.08 -10.06
N LEU A 536 -9.45 29.53 -11.19
CA LEU A 536 -10.83 29.67 -11.67
C LEU A 536 -11.83 29.05 -10.70
N LEU A 537 -11.59 27.83 -10.24
CA LEU A 537 -12.46 27.13 -9.28
C LEU A 537 -12.49 27.82 -7.90
N LEU A 538 -11.41 28.49 -7.51
CA LEU A 538 -11.37 29.26 -6.27
C LEU A 538 -12.09 30.62 -6.41
N THR A 539 -12.01 31.27 -7.58
CA THR A 539 -12.56 32.61 -7.81
C THR A 539 -14.02 32.60 -8.24
N LEU A 540 -14.46 31.59 -9.02
CA LEU A 540 -15.85 31.48 -9.45
C LEU A 540 -16.88 31.56 -8.31
N PRO A 541 -16.72 30.86 -7.16
CA PRO A 541 -17.63 30.97 -6.02
C PRO A 541 -17.62 32.34 -5.33
N LEU A 542 -16.59 33.16 -5.55
CA LEU A 542 -16.53 34.52 -4.99
C LEU A 542 -17.54 35.44 -5.66
N ILE A 543 -17.94 35.18 -6.91
CA ILE A 543 -18.95 35.98 -7.61
C ILE A 543 -20.30 35.93 -6.90
N PRO A 544 -20.94 34.75 -6.70
CA PRO A 544 -22.20 34.70 -5.96
C PRO A 544 -22.02 35.14 -4.50
N LEU A 545 -20.87 34.93 -3.88
CA LEU A 545 -20.58 35.43 -2.54
C LEU A 545 -20.57 36.97 -2.51
N MET A 546 -19.91 37.63 -3.48
CA MET A 546 -19.91 39.09 -3.60
C MET A 546 -21.31 39.64 -3.83
N ILE A 547 -22.09 39.00 -4.71
CA ILE A 547 -23.49 39.38 -4.96
C ILE A 547 -24.31 39.23 -3.67
N TYR A 548 -24.14 38.14 -2.94
CA TYR A 548 -24.79 37.90 -1.67
C TYR A 548 -24.41 38.95 -0.63
N LEU A 549 -23.11 39.24 -0.46
CA LEU A 549 -22.63 40.27 0.49
C LEU A 549 -23.06 41.69 0.10
N SER A 550 -23.10 42.00 -1.19
CA SER A 550 -23.58 43.28 -1.72
C SER A 550 -25.07 43.50 -1.44
N ASN A 551 -25.90 42.47 -1.62
CA ASN A 551 -27.33 42.53 -1.39
C ASN A 551 -27.72 42.46 0.11
N ARG A 552 -26.76 42.14 1.00
CA ARG A 552 -26.99 41.95 2.43
C ARG A 552 -27.00 43.26 3.22
N ARG A 553 -26.89 44.42 2.59
CA ARG A 553 -26.90 45.73 3.30
C ARG A 553 -28.18 45.89 4.11
N GLY A 554 -28.08 45.65 5.45
CA GLY A 554 -29.14 45.90 6.43
C GLY A 554 -30.03 44.74 6.84
N GLN A 555 -29.89 43.54 6.26
CA GLN A 555 -30.67 42.38 6.75
C GLN A 555 -29.80 41.46 7.60
N GLN A 556 -30.16 41.29 8.87
CA GLN A 556 -29.58 40.23 9.71
C GLN A 556 -30.04 38.87 9.14
N SER A 557 -29.08 38.05 8.70
CA SER A 557 -29.41 36.69 8.32
C SER A 557 -29.73 35.88 9.57
N PHE A 558 -31.00 35.60 9.80
CA PHE A 558 -31.42 34.66 10.81
C PHE A 558 -31.05 33.23 10.32
N ARG A 559 -30.12 32.58 10.97
CA ARG A 559 -29.96 31.13 10.87
C ARG A 559 -31.20 30.53 11.54
N ARG A 560 -32.21 30.17 10.77
CA ARG A 560 -33.34 29.40 11.28
C ARG A 560 -32.85 27.96 11.43
N ARG A 561 -32.91 27.48 12.68
CA ARG A 561 -32.79 26.04 12.97
C ARG A 561 -34.22 25.51 12.93
N GLY A 562 -34.49 24.53 12.11
CA GLY A 562 -35.74 23.81 12.01
C GLY A 562 -35.47 22.35 11.75
N GLU A 563 -36.43 21.52 12.02
CA GLU A 563 -36.37 20.11 11.61
C GLU A 563 -36.36 20.01 10.08
N PRO A 564 -35.72 18.99 9.51
CA PRO A 564 -35.80 18.72 8.10
C PRO A 564 -37.24 18.54 7.63
N TRP A 565 -37.54 18.94 6.38
CA TRP A 565 -38.85 18.74 5.82
C TRP A 565 -39.16 17.25 5.65
N ALA A 566 -40.18 16.73 6.31
CA ALA A 566 -40.62 15.33 6.30
C ALA A 566 -42.02 15.16 5.71
N CYS A 567 -42.37 15.96 4.71
CA CYS A 567 -43.67 15.90 3.99
C CYS A 567 -44.90 15.97 4.91
N GLY A 568 -44.80 16.71 6.01
CA GLY A 568 -45.89 16.87 6.98
C GLY A 568 -45.90 15.87 8.15
N TYR A 569 -44.97 14.92 8.14
CA TYR A 569 -44.72 14.02 9.28
C TYR A 569 -43.67 14.62 10.23
N ALA A 570 -43.64 14.16 11.48
CA ALA A 570 -42.51 14.41 12.36
C ALA A 570 -41.25 13.75 11.77
N TRP A 571 -40.15 14.51 11.74
CA TRP A 571 -38.89 13.97 11.19
C TRP A 571 -38.31 12.89 12.11
N GLU A 572 -37.94 11.75 11.54
CA GLU A 572 -37.23 10.65 12.19
C GLU A 572 -35.89 10.41 11.52
N GLU A 573 -34.89 9.93 12.28
CA GLU A 573 -33.56 9.62 11.75
C GLU A 573 -33.61 8.60 10.62
N ALA A 574 -34.54 7.65 10.65
CA ALA A 574 -34.81 6.68 9.60
C ALA A 574 -35.17 7.29 8.23
N MET A 575 -35.61 8.55 8.20
CA MET A 575 -35.92 9.30 6.98
C MET A 575 -34.67 9.89 6.32
N SER A 576 -33.50 9.81 6.96
CA SER A 576 -32.22 10.25 6.40
C SER A 576 -31.77 9.34 5.26
N ALA A 577 -31.09 9.92 4.26
CA ALA A 577 -30.45 9.13 3.20
C ALA A 577 -29.45 8.15 3.81
N SER A 578 -29.58 6.86 3.49
CA SER A 578 -28.69 5.78 3.94
C SER A 578 -27.67 5.42 2.87
N ALA A 579 -26.59 4.70 3.24
CA ALA A 579 -25.66 4.13 2.25
C ALA A 579 -26.39 3.16 1.31
N GLY A 580 -27.41 2.48 1.79
CA GLY A 580 -28.31 1.62 1.00
C GLY A 580 -29.01 2.35 -0.16
N SER A 581 -29.36 3.64 0.02
CA SER A 581 -29.98 4.45 -1.03
C SER A 581 -29.11 4.58 -2.28
N PHE A 582 -27.80 4.63 -2.11
CA PHE A 582 -26.82 4.67 -3.21
C PHE A 582 -26.54 3.29 -3.80
N THR A 583 -26.54 2.25 -2.98
CA THR A 583 -26.04 0.92 -3.38
C THR A 583 -27.12 0.04 -3.98
N GLN A 584 -28.36 0.12 -3.49
CA GLN A 584 -29.42 -0.80 -3.90
C GLN A 584 -29.78 -0.75 -5.38
N PRO A 585 -29.94 0.43 -6.02
CA PRO A 585 -30.20 0.50 -7.45
C PRO A 585 -29.12 -0.17 -8.30
N LEU A 586 -27.84 0.03 -7.93
CA LEU A 586 -26.70 -0.56 -8.63
C LEU A 586 -26.60 -2.07 -8.40
N ARG A 587 -26.90 -2.56 -7.19
CA ARG A 587 -26.94 -4.01 -6.91
C ARG A 587 -27.98 -4.72 -7.75
N VAL A 588 -29.13 -4.09 -8.00
CA VAL A 588 -30.17 -4.63 -8.87
C VAL A 588 -29.70 -4.61 -10.32
N MET A 589 -29.22 -3.44 -10.81
CA MET A 589 -28.77 -3.27 -12.19
C MET A 589 -27.61 -4.20 -12.55
N PHE A 590 -26.60 -4.33 -11.67
CA PHE A 590 -25.41 -5.15 -11.89
C PHE A 590 -25.44 -6.49 -11.13
N SER A 591 -26.63 -7.04 -10.86
CA SER A 591 -26.79 -8.27 -10.09
C SER A 591 -25.95 -9.44 -10.59
N SER A 592 -25.79 -9.58 -11.92
CA SER A 592 -24.94 -10.61 -12.54
C SER A 592 -23.47 -10.47 -12.15
N LEU A 593 -22.93 -9.23 -12.12
CA LEU A 593 -21.53 -8.97 -11.72
C LEU A 593 -21.32 -9.20 -10.23
N TYR A 594 -22.31 -8.89 -9.39
CA TYR A 594 -22.25 -9.22 -7.95
C TYR A 594 -22.34 -10.71 -7.66
N LYS A 595 -23.05 -11.49 -8.50
CA LYS A 595 -23.01 -12.97 -8.46
C LYS A 595 -21.63 -13.48 -8.87
N LEU A 596 -21.02 -12.90 -9.90
CA LEU A 596 -19.69 -13.23 -10.38
C LEU A 596 -18.62 -13.01 -9.28
N ARG A 597 -18.77 -12.00 -8.41
CA ARG A 597 -17.90 -11.78 -7.25
C ARG A 597 -17.72 -13.05 -6.41
N ARG A 598 -18.81 -13.78 -6.13
CA ARG A 598 -18.76 -15.02 -5.33
C ARG A 598 -18.05 -16.15 -6.06
N GLN A 599 -18.12 -16.19 -7.38
CA GLN A 599 -17.47 -17.22 -8.20
C GLN A 599 -15.97 -16.93 -8.40
N LEU A 600 -15.61 -15.64 -8.55
CA LEU A 600 -14.22 -15.19 -8.71
C LEU A 600 -13.45 -15.07 -7.38
N ASP A 601 -14.12 -15.25 -6.23
CA ASP A 601 -13.46 -15.19 -4.93
C ASP A 601 -12.79 -16.53 -4.59
N PRO A 602 -11.48 -16.70 -4.80
CA PRO A 602 -10.77 -17.94 -4.50
C PRO A 602 -10.76 -18.25 -3.01
N SER A 603 -11.09 -17.27 -2.15
CA SER A 603 -11.12 -17.44 -0.69
C SER A 603 -12.15 -18.48 -0.23
N VAL A 604 -13.23 -18.68 -0.99
CA VAL A 604 -14.25 -19.70 -0.67
C VAL A 604 -13.69 -21.12 -0.85
N GLY A 605 -12.85 -21.32 -1.87
CA GLY A 605 -12.16 -22.61 -2.08
C GLY A 605 -11.01 -22.81 -1.09
N LEU A 606 -10.22 -21.75 -0.88
CA LEU A 606 -9.10 -21.74 0.04
C LEU A 606 -9.57 -21.84 1.50
N GLY A 607 -10.64 -21.16 1.90
CA GLY A 607 -11.26 -21.30 3.23
C GLY A 607 -11.69 -22.74 3.51
N ARG A 608 -12.36 -23.40 2.56
CA ARG A 608 -12.71 -24.82 2.69
C ARG A 608 -11.49 -25.75 2.74
N ALA A 609 -10.44 -25.44 2.00
CA ALA A 609 -9.19 -26.20 2.07
C ALA A 609 -8.48 -25.98 3.41
N LEU A 610 -8.46 -24.76 3.93
CA LEU A 610 -7.93 -24.40 5.24
C LEU A 610 -8.72 -25.06 6.38
N GLU A 611 -10.04 -25.03 6.37
CA GLU A 611 -10.88 -25.73 7.34
C GLU A 611 -10.60 -27.24 7.35
N LYS A 612 -10.37 -27.84 6.18
CA LYS A 612 -9.97 -29.25 6.09
C LYS A 612 -8.57 -29.51 6.63
N THR A 613 -7.62 -28.61 6.37
CA THR A 613 -6.24 -28.73 6.88
C THR A 613 -6.16 -28.46 8.36
N THR A 614 -6.86 -27.46 8.89
CA THR A 614 -6.94 -27.22 10.33
C THR A 614 -7.67 -28.33 11.06
N ALA A 615 -8.76 -28.84 10.53
CA ALA A 615 -9.41 -30.04 11.07
C ALA A 615 -8.54 -31.31 10.96
N GLY A 616 -7.63 -31.36 9.99
CA GLY A 616 -6.58 -32.38 9.90
C GLY A 616 -5.48 -32.17 10.93
N ALA A 617 -5.02 -30.93 11.10
CA ALA A 617 -3.98 -30.56 12.06
C ALA A 617 -4.42 -30.83 13.51
N THR A 618 -5.65 -30.47 13.87
CA THR A 618 -6.21 -30.77 15.20
C THR A 618 -6.32 -32.27 15.51
N ARG A 619 -6.30 -33.13 14.49
CA ARG A 619 -6.18 -34.59 14.70
C ARG A 619 -4.74 -35.05 14.87
N VAL A 620 -3.78 -34.32 14.34
CA VAL A 620 -2.35 -34.65 14.40
C VAL A 620 -1.67 -33.99 15.62
N GLU A 621 -2.19 -32.88 16.11
CA GLU A 621 -1.67 -32.15 17.25
C GLU A 621 -1.52 -33.03 18.52
N PRO A 622 -2.53 -33.84 18.93
CA PRO A 622 -2.36 -34.76 20.05
C PRO A 622 -1.24 -35.80 19.84
N PHE A 623 -0.99 -36.22 18.60
CA PHE A 623 0.10 -37.15 18.31
C PHE A 623 1.47 -36.54 18.59
N TRP A 624 1.70 -35.27 18.21
CA TRP A 624 2.94 -34.58 18.47
C TRP A 624 3.17 -34.36 19.96
N ASP A 625 2.13 -33.90 20.66
CA ASP A 625 2.20 -33.68 22.11
C ASP A 625 2.42 -34.99 22.86
N GLU A 626 1.63 -36.01 22.60
CA GLU A 626 1.69 -37.29 23.32
C GLU A 626 2.92 -38.13 23.00
N LYS A 627 3.34 -38.16 21.73
CA LYS A 627 4.40 -39.09 21.29
C LYS A 627 5.78 -38.47 21.20
N ILE A 628 5.89 -37.13 21.13
CA ILE A 628 7.18 -36.45 20.97
C ILE A 628 7.42 -35.47 22.10
N ILE A 629 6.53 -34.50 22.33
CA ILE A 629 6.78 -33.42 23.29
C ILE A 629 6.75 -33.92 24.73
N TYR A 630 5.70 -34.63 25.16
CA TYR A 630 5.62 -35.15 26.53
C TYR A 630 6.71 -36.16 26.91
N PRO A 631 7.15 -37.08 26.03
CA PRO A 631 8.33 -37.91 26.33
C PRO A 631 9.61 -37.09 26.50
N LEU A 632 9.82 -36.07 25.66
CA LEU A 632 10.98 -35.19 25.73
C LEU A 632 10.99 -34.36 27.04
N VAL A 633 9.84 -33.80 27.39
CA VAL A 633 9.65 -33.09 28.67
C VAL A 633 9.91 -33.99 29.85
N ARG A 634 9.37 -35.22 29.86
CA ARG A 634 9.61 -36.21 30.89
C ARG A 634 11.08 -36.61 30.99
N LEU A 635 11.77 -36.78 29.86
CA LEU A 635 13.19 -37.05 29.81
C LEU A 635 13.99 -35.90 30.42
N THR A 636 13.70 -34.66 30.03
CA THR A 636 14.36 -33.45 30.56
C THR A 636 14.12 -33.29 32.05
N GLN A 637 12.90 -33.54 32.53
CA GLN A 637 12.56 -33.51 33.94
C GLN A 637 13.29 -34.62 34.73
N SER A 638 13.42 -35.83 34.16
CA SER A 638 14.16 -36.94 34.75
C SER A 638 15.63 -36.64 34.85
N MET A 639 16.23 -36.07 33.79
CA MET A 639 17.62 -35.60 33.79
C MET A 639 17.83 -34.48 34.82
N GLY A 640 16.91 -33.49 34.84
CA GLY A 640 16.92 -32.43 35.85
C GLY A 640 16.83 -32.94 37.27
N GLY A 641 15.95 -33.90 37.54
CA GLY A 641 15.87 -34.60 38.84
C GLY A 641 17.12 -35.38 39.19
N GLY A 642 17.81 -35.98 38.21
CA GLY A 642 19.13 -36.60 38.40
C GLY A 642 20.21 -35.58 38.81
N ILE A 643 20.27 -34.44 38.10
CA ILE A 643 21.21 -33.36 38.42
C ILE A 643 20.88 -32.74 39.78
N GLN A 644 19.61 -32.59 40.12
CA GLN A 644 19.16 -32.05 41.41
C GLN A 644 19.55 -32.94 42.58
N ARG A 645 19.64 -34.27 42.41
CA ARG A 645 20.19 -35.20 43.40
C ARG A 645 21.70 -35.03 43.63
N LEU A 646 22.43 -34.64 42.57
CA LEU A 646 23.85 -34.29 42.68
C LEU A 646 24.09 -32.96 43.41
N GLN A 647 23.07 -32.07 43.37
CA GLN A 647 23.07 -30.77 44.06
C GLN A 647 22.31 -30.80 45.40
N GLY A 648 22.39 -31.89 46.13
CA GLY A 648 21.64 -32.12 47.36
C GLY A 648 21.98 -31.23 48.56
N GLY A 649 22.79 -30.17 48.40
CA GLY A 649 23.11 -29.17 49.44
C GLY A 649 24.12 -29.65 50.47
N ASP A 650 24.63 -30.88 50.38
CA ASP A 650 25.67 -31.39 51.30
C ASP A 650 27.05 -30.90 50.86
N PHE A 651 27.63 -29.99 51.63
CA PHE A 651 28.95 -29.42 51.41
C PHE A 651 30.05 -30.47 51.26
N ARG A 652 29.93 -31.59 51.97
CA ARG A 652 30.92 -32.70 51.94
C ARG A 652 30.93 -33.36 50.57
N LEU A 653 29.75 -33.48 49.93
CA LEU A 653 29.59 -34.06 48.61
C LEU A 653 30.21 -33.16 47.54
N TYR A 654 30.05 -31.85 47.67
CA TYR A 654 30.67 -30.88 46.75
C TYR A 654 32.20 -30.87 46.88
N CYS A 655 32.74 -30.97 48.07
CA CYS A 655 34.19 -31.15 48.27
C CYS A 655 34.68 -32.43 47.59
N LEU A 656 33.94 -33.54 47.72
CA LEU A 656 34.26 -34.78 46.99
C LEU A 656 34.31 -34.65 45.51
N TYR A 657 33.33 -33.92 44.91
CA TYR A 657 33.30 -33.64 43.45
C TYR A 657 34.51 -32.82 43.01
N VAL A 658 34.90 -31.81 43.75
CA VAL A 658 36.09 -31.00 43.46
C VAL A 658 37.36 -31.85 43.50
N VAL A 659 37.53 -32.70 44.56
CA VAL A 659 38.67 -33.60 44.69
C VAL A 659 38.67 -34.62 43.55
N ALA A 660 37.52 -35.23 43.20
CA ALA A 660 37.43 -36.18 42.11
C ALA A 660 37.78 -35.54 40.75
N ALA A 661 37.27 -34.32 40.47
CA ALA A 661 37.62 -33.57 39.28
C ALA A 661 39.11 -33.24 39.19
N LEU A 662 39.74 -32.89 40.32
CA LEU A 662 41.18 -32.62 40.42
C LEU A 662 42.00 -33.86 40.14
N VAL A 663 41.60 -35.02 40.69
CA VAL A 663 42.23 -36.31 40.42
C VAL A 663 42.14 -36.72 38.96
N VAL A 664 40.94 -36.54 38.34
CA VAL A 664 40.74 -36.82 36.92
C VAL A 664 41.63 -35.91 36.04
N LEU A 665 41.71 -34.62 36.39
CA LEU A 665 42.59 -33.66 35.68
C LEU A 665 44.07 -34.05 35.82
N LEU A 666 44.50 -34.45 37.01
CA LEU A 666 45.86 -34.91 37.26
C LEU A 666 46.18 -36.20 36.48
N VAL A 667 45.24 -37.12 36.38
CA VAL A 667 45.41 -38.33 35.56
C VAL A 667 45.51 -38.01 34.09
N ILE A 668 44.65 -37.09 33.58
CA ILE A 668 44.70 -36.67 32.18
C ILE A 668 46.00 -35.92 31.85
N THR A 669 46.53 -35.15 32.79
CA THR A 669 47.80 -34.42 32.59
C THR A 669 49.07 -35.28 32.82
N ALA A 670 48.95 -36.45 33.46
CA ALA A 670 50.07 -37.38 33.71
C ALA A 670 50.21 -38.46 32.61
N VAL A 671 49.20 -38.55 31.70
CA VAL A 671 49.23 -39.37 30.49
C VAL A 671 49.50 -38.46 29.30
#